data_197b3706a54b167bcf90580631ba6b2c
#
_entry.id   197b3706a54b167bcf90580631ba6b2c
#
_cell.length_a   1.000
_cell.length_b   1.000
_cell.length_c   1.000
_cell.angle_alpha   90.00
_cell.angle_beta   90.00
_cell.angle_gamma   90.00
#
_symmetry.space_group_name_H-M   'P 1'
#
loop_
_entity.id
_entity.type
_entity.pdbx_description
1 polymer ?
#
loop_
_entity_poly.entity_id
_entity_poly.type
_entity_poly.pdbx_seq_one_letter_code
_entity_poly.pdbx_strand_id
1 'polypeptide(L)'
;MDLGIEVILHLFSKQGLTDAFSYADQNETIRSENAQRIYALKGEYLQTIEGVITFLQGKNPSLGRQICTDQYLPQASRFTQLDYLDWSFGSMGIADKAKHLATLYIEDLTDFTKECVDPDFGVSRYAEQLGKSANSFDELYEELSYEYSYIDAITLHILAEKLAVVKPKLVCLSAPFPGNLFSAFRCAQYIKEYHPNIKIALGGGFANTELRSVSDPRVFDFVDFITLDDGELPIELLHQFVLSGKSTTDFLFKRTFVCEAGTVVYNNFSLRKDYKQADLGTPDYSDLLLDHYISVIEVANPMHSLWTDGRWNKLTMAHGCYWGKCTFCDVSLDYIGSYEPIAASILVDRMEAIIAQTNERGFHFVDEAAPPALMRELALEIIRRELDVTWWTNIRFEKSFTYDLCVLLKKSGCIAVSGGLEVASDRLLKLIDKGVTVEQVAKVTNHFTQCGIMVHAYLMYGYPTQTEQETIDSLEMVRQLFEAEVIQSGFWHQFALTAHSPVGLDPEAYGIKPHLEEITFANNDVQFTDSTGIDHSKFSYGLKKSLYNYMNGIGFDTPLYEWFDAEKTGFEMPTTQIEPDYISHCLSKDSTALPRATDKLVWINALPLITQEKDYLTFTFHTKNASETIELNTELGLWLNEWITQMHYTTASVITFKQFKESFEAAYDNIKHLWNSEA
;
A
#
# COMPACT_ATOMS: atom_id res chain seq x y z
N MET A 1 10.24 10.98 -15.04
CA MET A 1 10.49 12.18 -14.19
C MET A 1 9.43 12.25 -13.12
N ASP A 2 9.80 12.48 -11.87
CA ASP A 2 8.89 12.77 -10.76
C ASP A 2 9.02 14.25 -10.40
N LEU A 3 8.07 15.06 -10.86
CA LEU A 3 8.12 16.52 -10.68
C LEU A 3 7.84 16.90 -9.23
N GLY A 4 7.00 16.13 -8.52
CA GLY A 4 6.64 16.42 -7.15
C GLY A 4 7.83 16.40 -6.20
N ILE A 5 8.69 15.37 -6.28
CA ILE A 5 9.88 15.30 -5.43
C ILE A 5 10.86 16.45 -5.76
N GLU A 6 11.00 16.82 -7.04
CA GLU A 6 11.91 17.92 -7.42
C GLU A 6 11.43 19.26 -6.84
N VAL A 7 10.12 19.52 -6.84
CA VAL A 7 9.52 20.72 -6.22
C VAL A 7 9.75 20.74 -4.70
N ILE A 8 9.50 19.62 -4.01
CA ILE A 8 9.70 19.50 -2.56
C ILE A 8 11.17 19.72 -2.19
N LEU A 9 12.10 19.15 -2.94
CA LEU A 9 13.53 19.32 -2.68
C LEU A 9 14.01 20.75 -3.00
N HIS A 10 13.42 21.41 -3.97
CA HIS A 10 13.70 22.82 -4.24
C HIS A 10 13.20 23.69 -3.08
N LEU A 11 11.94 23.53 -2.66
CA LEU A 11 11.32 24.33 -1.60
C LEU A 11 12.04 24.12 -0.25
N PHE A 12 12.32 22.88 0.13
CA PHE A 12 13.01 22.54 1.38
C PHE A 12 14.54 22.46 1.23
N SER A 13 15.10 23.25 0.33
CA SER A 13 16.52 23.60 0.30
C SER A 13 16.78 24.88 1.11
N LYS A 14 18.04 25.14 1.46
CA LYS A 14 18.41 26.39 2.12
C LYS A 14 18.02 27.63 1.29
N GLN A 15 18.20 27.57 -0.04
CA GLN A 15 17.81 28.66 -0.93
C GLN A 15 16.28 28.79 -1.01
N GLY A 16 15.57 27.70 -1.27
CA GLY A 16 14.10 27.71 -1.38
C GLY A 16 13.41 28.24 -0.13
N LEU A 17 13.89 27.83 1.07
CA LEU A 17 13.38 28.38 2.33
C LEU A 17 13.74 29.87 2.51
N THR A 18 14.92 30.30 2.09
CA THR A 18 15.28 31.73 2.12
C THR A 18 14.31 32.53 1.28
N ASP A 19 13.99 32.06 0.09
CA ASP A 19 13.08 32.72 -0.84
C ASP A 19 11.64 32.71 -0.31
N ALA A 20 11.17 31.59 0.26
CA ALA A 20 9.85 31.47 0.87
C ALA A 20 9.69 32.41 2.09
N PHE A 21 10.67 32.50 2.98
CA PHE A 21 10.64 33.44 4.10
C PHE A 21 10.65 34.90 3.61
N SER A 22 11.43 35.22 2.57
CA SER A 22 11.48 36.55 1.99
C SER A 22 10.16 36.92 1.31
N TYR A 23 9.53 35.98 0.61
CA TYR A 23 8.21 36.14 0.01
C TYR A 23 7.14 36.46 1.07
N ALA A 24 7.11 35.68 2.15
CA ALA A 24 6.15 35.86 3.24
C ALA A 24 6.31 37.23 3.95
N ASP A 25 7.56 37.68 4.15
CA ASP A 25 7.87 38.99 4.75
C ASP A 25 7.42 40.13 3.86
N GLN A 26 7.76 40.08 2.55
CA GLN A 26 7.39 41.10 1.57
C GLN A 26 5.88 41.25 1.36
N ASN A 27 5.12 40.14 1.50
CA ASN A 27 3.66 40.14 1.33
C ASN A 27 2.90 40.32 2.64
N GLU A 28 3.59 40.51 3.77
CA GLU A 28 3.01 40.71 5.12
C GLU A 28 2.03 39.60 5.52
N THR A 29 2.32 38.33 5.13
CA THR A 29 1.46 37.17 5.38
C THR A 29 1.69 36.51 6.73
N ILE A 30 2.76 36.87 7.47
CA ILE A 30 3.18 36.29 8.74
C ILE A 30 2.30 36.83 9.88
N ARG A 31 1.16 36.17 10.16
CA ARG A 31 0.13 36.70 11.08
C ARG A 31 -0.12 35.85 12.32
N SER A 32 -0.19 34.52 12.18
CA SER A 32 -0.43 33.64 13.34
C SER A 32 0.76 33.55 14.28
N GLU A 33 0.51 33.16 15.53
CA GLU A 33 1.58 32.90 16.50
C GLU A 33 2.57 31.83 16.00
N ASN A 34 2.06 30.80 15.32
CA ASN A 34 2.87 29.72 14.78
C ASN A 34 3.79 30.24 13.67
N ALA A 35 3.24 30.98 12.69
CA ALA A 35 4.01 31.56 11.60
C ALA A 35 5.07 32.55 12.12
N GLN A 36 4.71 33.40 13.09
CA GLN A 36 5.66 34.34 13.73
C GLN A 36 6.80 33.60 14.43
N ARG A 37 6.49 32.48 15.13
CA ARG A 37 7.49 31.66 15.78
C ARG A 37 8.45 31.02 14.78
N ILE A 38 7.93 30.41 13.72
CA ILE A 38 8.75 29.78 12.66
C ILE A 38 9.64 30.85 12.00
N TYR A 39 9.08 32.01 11.67
CA TYR A 39 9.84 33.10 11.06
C TYR A 39 10.92 33.66 12.00
N ALA A 40 10.64 33.79 13.30
CA ALA A 40 11.64 34.20 14.28
C ALA A 40 12.82 33.21 14.37
N LEU A 41 12.57 31.92 14.16
CA LEU A 41 13.56 30.84 14.15
C LEU A 41 14.12 30.54 12.74
N LYS A 42 13.87 31.40 11.74
CA LYS A 42 14.29 31.14 10.35
C LYS A 42 15.79 30.84 10.19
N GLY A 43 16.62 31.45 11.05
CA GLY A 43 18.06 31.19 11.04
C GLY A 43 18.42 29.74 11.38
N GLU A 44 17.76 29.18 12.38
CA GLU A 44 17.91 27.79 12.81
C GLU A 44 17.35 26.82 11.76
N TYR A 45 16.18 27.12 11.17
CA TYR A 45 15.64 26.34 10.06
C TYR A 45 16.59 26.32 8.86
N LEU A 46 17.14 27.46 8.45
CA LEU A 46 18.11 27.55 7.35
C LEU A 46 19.44 26.84 7.66
N GLN A 47 19.81 26.73 8.92
CA GLN A 47 21.02 26.01 9.34
C GLN A 47 20.83 24.49 9.34
N THR A 48 19.61 23.99 9.62
CA THR A 48 19.34 22.56 9.87
C THR A 48 18.70 21.83 8.70
N ILE A 49 18.04 22.54 7.77
CA ILE A 49 17.21 21.92 6.71
C ILE A 49 17.99 20.92 5.84
N GLU A 50 19.19 21.24 5.37
CA GLU A 50 19.97 20.33 4.52
C GLU A 50 20.38 19.07 5.27
N GLY A 51 20.69 19.17 6.57
CA GLY A 51 20.95 18.05 7.44
C GLY A 51 19.72 17.15 7.61
N VAL A 52 18.56 17.75 7.84
CA VAL A 52 17.28 17.03 7.98
C VAL A 52 16.90 16.33 6.69
N ILE A 53 16.97 16.98 5.55
CA ILE A 53 16.66 16.37 4.25
C ILE A 53 17.60 15.19 3.98
N THR A 54 18.92 15.34 4.16
CA THR A 54 19.87 14.24 3.97
C THR A 54 19.66 13.08 4.95
N PHE A 55 19.19 13.37 6.18
CA PHE A 55 18.78 12.34 7.14
C PHE A 55 17.55 11.57 6.66
N LEU A 56 16.50 12.29 6.23
CA LEU A 56 15.28 11.67 5.70
C LEU A 56 15.51 10.90 4.38
N GLN A 57 16.55 11.23 3.64
CA GLN A 57 17.03 10.47 2.48
C GLN A 57 17.82 9.21 2.86
N GLY A 58 18.08 8.98 4.16
CA GLY A 58 18.89 7.86 4.64
C GLY A 58 20.40 8.03 4.43
N LYS A 59 20.86 9.20 3.97
CA LYS A 59 22.29 9.49 3.67
C LYS A 59 23.11 9.89 4.89
N ASN A 60 22.46 10.32 5.98
CA ASN A 60 23.12 10.76 7.22
C ASN A 60 22.46 10.15 8.48
N PRO A 61 22.50 8.82 8.67
CA PRO A 61 21.83 8.16 9.79
C PRO A 61 22.42 8.54 11.16
N SER A 62 23.69 8.96 11.23
CA SER A 62 24.34 9.38 12.47
C SER A 62 23.70 10.63 13.08
N LEU A 63 23.08 11.49 12.27
CA LEU A 63 22.38 12.69 12.70
C LEU A 63 21.17 12.37 13.60
N GLY A 64 20.58 11.18 13.50
CA GLY A 64 19.41 10.79 14.28
C GLY A 64 19.56 10.95 15.78
N ARG A 65 20.76 10.69 16.33
CA ARG A 65 21.02 10.92 17.77
C ARG A 65 20.96 12.40 18.16
N GLN A 66 21.46 13.28 17.27
CA GLN A 66 21.44 14.71 17.49
C GLN A 66 20.03 15.28 17.34
N ILE A 67 19.25 14.78 16.37
CA ILE A 67 17.83 15.12 16.19
C ILE A 67 17.01 14.81 17.48
N CYS A 68 17.32 13.70 18.16
CA CYS A 68 16.65 13.33 19.41
C CYS A 68 17.07 14.18 20.62
N THR A 69 17.93 15.17 20.47
CA THR A 69 18.25 16.14 21.53
C THR A 69 17.41 17.39 21.36
N ASP A 70 16.94 17.97 22.46
CA ASP A 70 16.04 19.14 22.46
C ASP A 70 16.64 20.43 21.91
N GLN A 71 17.90 20.41 21.48
CA GLN A 71 18.64 21.59 21.06
C GLN A 71 19.01 21.63 19.57
N TYR A 72 18.66 20.60 18.80
CA TYR A 72 19.07 20.55 17.42
C TYR A 72 18.01 21.10 16.45
N LEU A 73 16.77 20.64 16.56
CA LEU A 73 15.68 21.09 15.70
C LEU A 73 14.97 22.30 16.30
N PRO A 74 14.74 23.38 15.55
CA PRO A 74 13.74 24.38 15.93
C PRO A 74 12.36 23.69 15.95
N GLN A 75 11.52 24.04 16.91
CA GLN A 75 10.23 23.40 17.16
C GLN A 75 9.12 24.44 17.17
N ALA A 76 8.01 24.14 16.49
CA ALA A 76 6.80 24.94 16.50
C ALA A 76 5.57 24.08 16.87
N SER A 77 4.39 24.40 16.39
CA SER A 77 3.14 23.81 16.89
C SER A 77 3.03 22.31 16.73
N ARG A 78 3.65 21.73 15.68
CA ARG A 78 3.60 20.28 15.44
C ARG A 78 4.23 19.46 16.55
N PHE A 79 5.21 20.00 17.22
CA PHE A 79 5.91 19.32 18.32
C PHE A 79 5.09 19.21 19.61
N THR A 80 3.97 19.92 19.77
CA THR A 80 3.08 19.77 20.92
C THR A 80 2.46 18.37 21.03
N GLN A 81 2.53 17.57 19.96
CA GLN A 81 2.06 16.18 19.95
C GLN A 81 2.97 15.23 20.74
N LEU A 82 4.22 15.60 21.02
CA LEU A 82 5.23 14.70 21.60
C LEU A 82 4.92 14.29 23.03
N ASP A 83 4.26 15.15 23.82
CA ASP A 83 3.93 14.89 25.23
C ASP A 83 3.12 13.60 25.42
N TYR A 84 2.46 13.13 24.36
CA TYR A 84 1.60 11.95 24.38
C TYR A 84 2.21 10.74 23.66
N LEU A 85 3.42 10.84 23.07
CA LEU A 85 3.99 9.83 22.20
C LEU A 85 5.30 9.20 22.69
N ASP A 86 5.89 9.73 23.75
CA ASP A 86 7.22 9.28 24.23
C ASP A 86 7.30 7.77 24.52
N TRP A 87 6.21 7.17 24.96
CA TRP A 87 6.15 5.74 25.25
C TRP A 87 6.15 4.87 23.99
N SER A 88 5.60 5.33 22.86
CA SER A 88 5.57 4.56 21.60
C SER A 88 6.97 4.33 21.06
N PHE A 89 7.90 5.27 21.27
CA PHE A 89 9.29 5.13 20.84
C PHE A 89 10.13 4.21 21.72
N GLY A 90 9.59 3.74 22.86
CA GLY A 90 10.17 2.65 23.64
C GLY A 90 10.23 1.35 22.84
N SER A 91 9.23 1.09 22.01
CA SER A 91 9.15 -0.09 21.14
C SER A 91 9.72 0.14 19.74
N MET A 92 9.63 1.34 19.19
CA MET A 92 10.08 1.68 17.83
C MET A 92 11.57 2.06 17.76
N GLY A 93 12.12 2.64 18.81
CA GLY A 93 13.54 2.95 18.92
C GLY A 93 13.94 4.36 18.50
N ILE A 94 15.24 4.69 18.71
CA ILE A 94 15.80 6.03 18.47
C ILE A 94 15.77 6.46 16.99
N ALA A 95 15.98 5.54 16.07
CA ALA A 95 15.98 5.86 14.64
C ALA A 95 14.59 6.34 14.18
N ASP A 96 13.55 5.66 14.64
CA ASP A 96 12.16 6.00 14.33
C ASP A 96 11.72 7.29 15.04
N LYS A 97 12.15 7.48 16.31
CA LYS A 97 11.95 8.75 17.01
C LYS A 97 12.57 9.93 16.22
N ALA A 98 13.83 9.78 15.79
CA ALA A 98 14.51 10.81 15.01
C ALA A 98 13.81 11.11 13.68
N LYS A 99 13.34 10.06 12.98
CA LYS A 99 12.58 10.22 11.72
C LYS A 99 11.25 10.92 11.97
N HIS A 100 10.54 10.59 13.04
CA HIS A 100 9.29 11.25 13.40
C HIS A 100 9.52 12.74 13.75
N LEU A 101 10.54 13.06 14.56
CA LEU A 101 10.89 14.44 14.87
C LEU A 101 11.27 15.25 13.62
N ALA A 102 12.03 14.64 12.70
CA ALA A 102 12.34 15.24 11.41
C ALA A 102 11.08 15.42 10.54
N THR A 103 10.10 14.54 10.65
CA THR A 103 8.80 14.70 9.99
C THR A 103 8.03 15.89 10.54
N LEU A 104 7.91 16.02 11.88
CA LEU A 104 7.25 17.17 12.52
C LEU A 104 7.92 18.50 12.14
N TYR A 105 9.25 18.50 12.02
CA TYR A 105 10.00 19.67 11.54
C TYR A 105 9.61 20.06 10.09
N ILE A 106 9.48 19.09 9.19
CA ILE A 106 9.00 19.33 7.81
C ILE A 106 7.53 19.78 7.82
N GLU A 107 6.71 19.24 8.71
CA GLU A 107 5.30 19.65 8.84
C GLU A 107 5.15 21.08 9.38
N ASP A 108 5.99 21.54 10.32
CA ASP A 108 6.02 22.95 10.74
C ASP A 108 6.32 23.88 9.55
N LEU A 109 7.32 23.52 8.71
CA LEU A 109 7.63 24.28 7.50
C LEU A 109 6.52 24.20 6.45
N THR A 110 5.81 23.06 6.38
CA THR A 110 4.65 22.90 5.53
C THR A 110 3.50 23.79 5.97
N ASP A 111 3.23 23.88 7.28
CA ASP A 111 2.21 24.77 7.83
C ASP A 111 2.55 26.25 7.55
N PHE A 112 3.82 26.63 7.71
CA PHE A 112 4.28 27.98 7.36
C PHE A 112 4.08 28.27 5.87
N THR A 113 4.47 27.34 4.99
CA THR A 113 4.29 27.48 3.55
C THR A 113 2.82 27.64 3.20
N LYS A 114 1.96 26.78 3.76
CA LYS A 114 0.52 26.83 3.52
C LYS A 114 -0.12 28.11 4.01
N GLU A 115 0.30 28.62 5.17
CA GLU A 115 -0.30 29.83 5.73
C GLU A 115 0.23 31.13 5.08
N CYS A 116 1.54 31.17 4.76
CA CYS A 116 2.21 32.41 4.43
C CYS A 116 2.62 32.52 2.96
N VAL A 117 2.65 31.42 2.19
CA VAL A 117 3.20 31.41 0.83
C VAL A 117 2.16 30.95 -0.18
N ASP A 118 1.53 29.79 0.06
CA ASP A 118 0.57 29.18 -0.87
C ASP A 118 -0.45 28.35 -0.07
N PRO A 119 -1.72 28.80 0.00
CA PRO A 119 -2.76 28.16 0.84
C PRO A 119 -3.11 26.73 0.41
N ASP A 120 -2.85 26.36 -0.83
CA ASP A 120 -3.13 25.04 -1.38
C ASP A 120 -1.96 24.06 -1.22
N PHE A 121 -0.83 24.52 -0.67
CA PHE A 121 0.35 23.71 -0.51
C PHE A 121 0.11 22.49 0.40
N GLY A 122 0.65 21.35 -0.02
CA GLY A 122 0.73 20.11 0.75
C GLY A 122 1.88 19.26 0.20
N VAL A 123 2.63 18.58 1.08
CA VAL A 123 3.83 17.82 0.69
C VAL A 123 3.50 16.71 -0.32
N SER A 124 2.38 16.03 -0.17
CA SER A 124 1.93 14.95 -1.06
C SER A 124 0.52 15.18 -1.62
N ARG A 125 -0.14 16.26 -1.26
CA ARG A 125 -1.58 16.50 -1.50
C ARG A 125 -1.86 17.94 -1.87
N TYR A 126 -1.07 18.49 -2.78
CA TYR A 126 -1.25 19.87 -3.25
C TYR A 126 -2.61 20.05 -3.88
N ALA A 127 -3.37 21.04 -3.41
CA ALA A 127 -4.71 21.37 -3.89
C ALA A 127 -5.68 20.17 -3.98
N GLU A 128 -5.52 19.16 -3.09
CA GLU A 128 -6.31 17.90 -3.10
C GLU A 128 -7.81 18.16 -3.09
N GLN A 129 -8.25 19.16 -2.35
CA GLN A 129 -9.66 19.51 -2.22
C GLN A 129 -10.32 19.90 -3.56
N LEU A 130 -9.56 20.42 -4.51
CA LEU A 130 -10.09 20.81 -5.83
C LEU A 130 -10.38 19.58 -6.72
N GLY A 131 -9.70 18.46 -6.48
CA GLY A 131 -9.92 17.21 -7.23
C GLY A 131 -10.79 16.20 -6.50
N LYS A 132 -10.93 16.32 -5.16
CA LYS A 132 -11.66 15.36 -4.36
C LYS A 132 -13.17 15.52 -4.55
N SER A 133 -13.82 14.46 -5.08
CA SER A 133 -15.27 14.44 -5.32
C SER A 133 -15.78 15.59 -6.20
N ALA A 134 -14.96 16.08 -7.13
CA ALA A 134 -15.29 17.19 -8.02
C ALA A 134 -16.25 16.73 -9.14
N ASN A 135 -17.56 16.74 -8.89
CA ASN A 135 -18.58 16.35 -9.86
C ASN A 135 -18.60 17.25 -11.12
N SER A 136 -18.17 18.52 -11.00
CA SER A 136 -18.00 19.47 -12.09
C SER A 136 -16.56 19.96 -12.20
N PHE A 137 -16.18 20.45 -13.35
CA PHE A 137 -14.86 21.04 -13.60
C PHE A 137 -14.77 22.51 -13.21
N ASP A 138 -15.85 23.10 -12.69
CA ASP A 138 -15.99 24.55 -12.50
C ASP A 138 -14.94 25.12 -11.55
N GLU A 139 -14.79 24.57 -10.34
CA GLU A 139 -13.83 25.07 -9.34
C GLU A 139 -12.38 24.94 -9.84
N LEU A 140 -12.04 23.79 -10.42
CA LEU A 140 -10.72 23.57 -11.03
C LEU A 140 -10.44 24.55 -12.17
N TYR A 141 -11.45 24.76 -13.04
CA TYR A 141 -11.33 25.68 -14.17
C TYR A 141 -11.15 27.13 -13.71
N GLU A 142 -11.91 27.55 -12.69
CA GLU A 142 -11.80 28.87 -12.07
C GLU A 142 -10.40 29.05 -11.47
N GLU A 143 -9.92 28.10 -10.68
CA GLU A 143 -8.59 28.16 -10.04
C GLU A 143 -7.44 28.18 -11.07
N LEU A 144 -7.58 27.41 -12.16
CA LEU A 144 -6.63 27.43 -13.27
C LEU A 144 -6.65 28.76 -14.07
N SER A 145 -7.69 29.58 -13.91
CA SER A 145 -7.77 30.88 -14.54
C SER A 145 -7.01 31.99 -13.78
N TYR A 146 -6.69 31.78 -12.51
CA TYR A 146 -5.89 32.70 -11.71
C TYR A 146 -4.42 32.69 -12.10
N GLU A 147 -3.69 33.74 -11.69
CA GLU A 147 -2.25 33.83 -11.87
C GLU A 147 -1.53 32.66 -11.17
N TYR A 148 -0.35 32.33 -11.66
CA TYR A 148 0.46 31.24 -11.09
C TYR A 148 0.83 31.54 -9.63
N SER A 149 0.60 30.57 -8.77
CA SER A 149 1.02 30.63 -7.38
C SER A 149 2.55 30.58 -7.23
N TYR A 150 3.05 30.77 -6.01
CA TYR A 150 4.47 30.61 -5.72
C TYR A 150 4.98 29.20 -6.04
N ILE A 151 4.20 28.17 -5.68
CA ILE A 151 4.52 26.76 -5.94
C ILE A 151 4.37 26.43 -7.42
N ASP A 152 3.35 26.98 -8.11
CA ASP A 152 3.24 26.87 -9.56
C ASP A 152 4.50 27.39 -10.27
N ALA A 153 5.00 28.54 -9.86
CA ALA A 153 6.19 29.13 -10.47
C ALA A 153 7.42 28.21 -10.35
N ILE A 154 7.63 27.58 -9.20
CA ILE A 154 8.71 26.58 -9.01
C ILE A 154 8.48 25.38 -9.92
N THR A 155 7.27 24.82 -9.91
CA THR A 155 6.87 23.64 -10.69
C THR A 155 7.10 23.87 -12.18
N LEU A 156 6.64 24.99 -12.70
CA LEU A 156 6.71 25.34 -14.10
C LEU A 156 8.14 25.68 -14.55
N HIS A 157 8.95 26.26 -13.64
CA HIS A 157 10.37 26.48 -13.93
C HIS A 157 11.11 25.15 -14.14
N ILE A 158 10.93 24.19 -13.24
CA ILE A 158 11.54 22.86 -13.35
C ILE A 158 11.04 22.16 -14.62
N LEU A 159 9.73 22.22 -14.90
CA LEU A 159 9.14 21.67 -16.11
C LEU A 159 9.76 22.26 -17.38
N ALA A 160 9.90 23.59 -17.43
CA ALA A 160 10.48 24.31 -18.57
C ALA A 160 11.92 23.85 -18.89
N GLU A 161 12.75 23.70 -17.85
CA GLU A 161 14.11 23.18 -18.02
C GLU A 161 14.12 21.76 -18.62
N LYS A 162 13.25 20.88 -18.15
CA LYS A 162 13.15 19.52 -18.67
C LYS A 162 12.66 19.50 -20.11
N LEU A 163 11.61 20.28 -20.43
CA LEU A 163 11.10 20.39 -21.81
C LEU A 163 12.15 20.93 -22.78
N ALA A 164 12.97 21.90 -22.37
CA ALA A 164 14.04 22.45 -23.19
C ALA A 164 15.11 21.40 -23.54
N VAL A 165 15.38 20.46 -22.63
CA VAL A 165 16.35 19.37 -22.85
C VAL A 165 15.75 18.25 -23.68
N VAL A 166 14.57 17.73 -23.31
CA VAL A 166 13.98 16.51 -23.91
C VAL A 166 13.31 16.79 -25.25
N LYS A 167 12.67 17.98 -25.42
CA LYS A 167 11.91 18.40 -26.61
C LYS A 167 10.90 17.32 -27.07
N PRO A 168 10.00 16.88 -26.22
CA PRO A 168 9.07 15.80 -26.52
C PRO A 168 8.03 16.25 -27.57
N LYS A 169 7.43 15.28 -28.28
CA LYS A 169 6.24 15.51 -29.11
C LYS A 169 4.94 15.10 -28.38
N LEU A 170 5.06 14.22 -27.40
CA LEU A 170 3.98 13.75 -26.54
C LEU A 170 4.47 13.82 -25.08
N VAL A 171 3.67 14.40 -24.23
CA VAL A 171 3.83 14.38 -22.76
C VAL A 171 2.70 13.59 -22.17
N CYS A 172 3.01 12.57 -21.39
CA CYS A 172 2.05 11.78 -20.64
C CYS A 172 2.12 12.21 -19.16
N LEU A 173 1.03 12.74 -18.64
CA LEU A 173 0.87 13.15 -17.24
C LEU A 173 0.17 12.03 -16.48
N SER A 174 0.78 11.57 -15.41
CA SER A 174 0.17 10.59 -14.50
C SER A 174 -0.35 11.30 -13.27
N ALA A 175 -1.66 11.28 -13.06
CA ALA A 175 -2.33 11.73 -11.84
C ALA A 175 -2.83 10.52 -11.06
N PRO A 176 -2.05 9.97 -10.10
CA PRO A 176 -2.47 8.81 -9.34
C PRO A 176 -3.59 9.11 -8.34
N PHE A 177 -3.64 10.32 -7.77
CA PHE A 177 -4.57 10.74 -6.73
C PHE A 177 -5.08 12.17 -6.96
N PRO A 178 -6.19 12.59 -6.28
CA PRO A 178 -6.71 13.95 -6.37
C PRO A 178 -5.66 15.05 -6.15
N GLY A 179 -4.72 14.85 -5.20
CA GLY A 179 -3.65 15.80 -4.89
C GLY A 179 -2.59 15.98 -5.97
N ASN A 180 -2.66 15.25 -7.08
CA ASN A 180 -1.77 15.42 -8.23
C ASN A 180 -2.47 16.09 -9.41
N LEU A 181 -3.80 16.22 -9.35
CA LEU A 181 -4.61 16.61 -10.49
C LEU A 181 -4.40 18.06 -10.89
N PHE A 182 -4.49 19.00 -9.94
CA PHE A 182 -4.33 20.42 -10.20
C PHE A 182 -2.96 20.71 -10.84
N SER A 183 -1.89 20.20 -10.26
CA SER A 183 -0.54 20.38 -10.82
C SER A 183 -0.38 19.76 -12.20
N ALA A 184 -1.06 18.63 -12.48
CA ALA A 184 -1.07 18.06 -13.83
C ALA A 184 -1.74 19.00 -14.84
N PHE A 185 -2.90 19.59 -14.50
CA PHE A 185 -3.55 20.58 -15.35
C PHE A 185 -2.74 21.88 -15.48
N ARG A 186 -2.12 22.34 -14.41
CA ARG A 186 -1.25 23.52 -14.44
C ARG A 186 -0.04 23.32 -15.35
N CYS A 187 0.59 22.16 -15.29
CA CYS A 187 1.64 21.76 -16.23
C CYS A 187 1.14 21.68 -17.69
N ALA A 188 -0.04 21.10 -17.88
CA ALA A 188 -0.68 21.01 -19.20
C ALA A 188 -0.99 22.40 -19.78
N GLN A 189 -1.54 23.31 -18.98
CA GLN A 189 -1.79 24.71 -19.34
C GLN A 189 -0.52 25.39 -19.84
N TYR A 190 0.56 25.31 -19.07
CA TYR A 190 1.86 25.86 -19.46
C TYR A 190 2.35 25.29 -20.79
N ILE A 191 2.24 23.96 -20.97
CA ILE A 191 2.67 23.30 -22.21
C ILE A 191 1.82 23.80 -23.39
N LYS A 192 0.50 23.92 -23.26
CA LYS A 192 -0.40 24.43 -24.30
C LYS A 192 -0.04 25.86 -24.69
N GLU A 193 0.27 26.71 -23.73
CA GLU A 193 0.59 28.13 -23.95
C GLU A 193 1.95 28.30 -24.64
N TYR A 194 3.00 27.66 -24.11
CA TYR A 194 4.38 27.92 -24.59
C TYR A 194 4.90 26.88 -25.59
N HIS A 195 4.27 25.71 -25.68
CA HIS A 195 4.67 24.59 -26.54
C HIS A 195 3.48 23.94 -27.27
N PRO A 196 2.66 24.70 -28.02
CA PRO A 196 1.36 24.24 -28.58
C PRO A 196 1.45 23.05 -29.53
N ASN A 197 2.66 22.70 -29.99
CA ASN A 197 2.87 21.53 -30.86
C ASN A 197 3.03 20.22 -30.08
N ILE A 198 3.19 20.26 -28.77
CA ILE A 198 3.29 19.09 -27.92
C ILE A 198 1.88 18.58 -27.62
N LYS A 199 1.66 17.28 -27.84
CA LYS A 199 0.44 16.61 -27.45
C LYS A 199 0.50 16.16 -25.98
N ILE A 200 -0.63 16.24 -25.28
CA ILE A 200 -0.70 15.97 -23.85
C ILE A 200 -1.74 14.89 -23.60
N ALA A 201 -1.34 13.80 -22.92
CA ALA A 201 -2.22 12.76 -22.45
C ALA A 201 -2.23 12.74 -20.91
N LEU A 202 -3.43 12.65 -20.32
CA LEU A 202 -3.64 12.45 -18.89
C LEU A 202 -4.03 10.99 -18.64
N GLY A 203 -3.46 10.38 -17.62
CA GLY A 203 -3.77 9.02 -17.18
C GLY A 203 -3.45 8.85 -15.70
N GLY A 204 -3.30 7.61 -15.25
CA GLY A 204 -3.03 7.25 -13.87
C GLY A 204 -4.30 6.89 -13.08
N GLY A 205 -4.13 6.61 -11.79
CA GLY A 205 -5.21 6.10 -10.93
C GLY A 205 -6.45 6.98 -10.92
N PHE A 206 -6.29 8.29 -10.76
CA PHE A 206 -7.41 9.25 -10.74
C PHE A 206 -8.19 9.23 -12.06
N ALA A 207 -7.51 9.29 -13.21
CA ALA A 207 -8.20 9.22 -14.49
C ALA A 207 -8.99 7.91 -14.62
N ASN A 208 -8.40 6.81 -14.16
CA ASN A 208 -8.98 5.48 -14.25
C ASN A 208 -10.21 5.26 -13.36
N THR A 209 -10.23 5.81 -12.15
CA THR A 209 -11.33 5.64 -11.21
C THR A 209 -12.37 6.75 -11.30
N GLU A 210 -11.94 8.01 -11.52
CA GLU A 210 -12.80 9.19 -11.41
C GLU A 210 -13.33 9.71 -12.76
N LEU A 211 -12.50 9.68 -13.83
CA LEU A 211 -12.83 10.38 -15.08
C LEU A 211 -13.55 9.51 -16.12
N ARG A 212 -14.16 8.40 -15.70
CA ARG A 212 -14.86 7.49 -16.63
C ARG A 212 -16.10 8.05 -17.29
N SER A 213 -16.69 9.09 -16.71
CA SER A 213 -17.88 9.75 -17.19
C SER A 213 -17.63 11.20 -17.63
N VAL A 214 -16.35 11.57 -17.82
CA VAL A 214 -16.00 12.95 -18.20
C VAL A 214 -16.71 13.35 -19.48
N SER A 215 -17.43 14.48 -19.42
CA SER A 215 -18.23 15.03 -20.53
C SER A 215 -18.01 16.53 -20.73
N ASP A 216 -17.33 17.20 -19.81
CA ASP A 216 -17.03 18.63 -19.90
C ASP A 216 -15.93 18.89 -20.95
N PRO A 217 -16.21 19.60 -22.04
CA PRO A 217 -15.23 19.85 -23.09
C PRO A 217 -14.09 20.79 -22.66
N ARG A 218 -14.29 21.60 -21.60
CA ARG A 218 -13.28 22.55 -21.08
C ARG A 218 -12.03 21.82 -20.54
N VAL A 219 -12.16 20.57 -20.15
CA VAL A 219 -11.02 19.71 -19.73
C VAL A 219 -10.00 19.59 -20.87
N PHE A 220 -10.48 19.57 -22.11
CA PHE A 220 -9.65 19.41 -23.31
C PHE A 220 -9.02 20.73 -23.82
N ASP A 221 -9.27 21.84 -23.14
CA ASP A 221 -8.47 23.06 -23.31
C ASP A 221 -7.04 22.84 -22.76
N PHE A 222 -6.89 21.95 -21.77
CA PHE A 222 -5.61 21.62 -21.10
C PHE A 222 -4.94 20.37 -21.66
N VAL A 223 -5.68 19.29 -21.88
CA VAL A 223 -5.14 18.01 -22.36
C VAL A 223 -5.73 17.64 -23.73
N ASP A 224 -5.01 16.87 -24.54
CA ASP A 224 -5.51 16.38 -25.81
C ASP A 224 -6.23 15.02 -25.64
N PHE A 225 -5.81 14.23 -24.66
CA PHE A 225 -6.26 12.86 -24.44
C PHE A 225 -6.40 12.55 -22.95
N ILE A 226 -7.40 11.71 -22.59
CA ILE A 226 -7.47 11.05 -21.30
C ILE A 226 -7.54 9.55 -21.57
N THR A 227 -6.60 8.76 -21.00
CA THR A 227 -6.56 7.31 -21.16
C THR A 227 -6.99 6.59 -19.91
N LEU A 228 -7.74 5.49 -20.07
CA LEU A 228 -8.26 4.66 -18.99
C LEU A 228 -7.62 3.28 -18.99
N ASP A 229 -7.70 2.62 -17.83
CA ASP A 229 -7.24 1.23 -17.59
C ASP A 229 -5.75 1.04 -17.90
N ASP A 230 -5.34 -0.14 -18.35
CA ASP A 230 -3.94 -0.42 -18.71
C ASP A 230 -3.45 0.53 -19.82
N GLY A 231 -2.38 1.25 -19.53
CA GLY A 231 -1.89 2.35 -20.35
C GLY A 231 -1.01 1.93 -21.53
N GLU A 232 -0.51 0.70 -21.58
CA GLU A 232 0.50 0.27 -22.55
C GLU A 232 0.03 0.39 -23.99
N LEU A 233 -1.13 -0.17 -24.32
CA LEU A 233 -1.68 -0.08 -25.67
C LEU A 233 -2.22 1.33 -25.99
N PRO A 234 -2.96 2.00 -25.12
CA PRO A 234 -3.34 3.40 -25.33
C PRO A 234 -2.16 4.31 -25.63
N ILE A 235 -1.09 4.27 -24.83
CA ILE A 235 0.10 5.12 -25.02
C ILE A 235 0.82 4.79 -26.33
N GLU A 236 0.95 3.51 -26.69
CA GLU A 236 1.51 3.13 -27.98
C GLU A 236 0.70 3.71 -29.14
N LEU A 237 -0.63 3.64 -29.06
CA LEU A 237 -1.51 4.18 -30.10
C LEU A 237 -1.42 5.71 -30.16
N LEU A 238 -1.32 6.40 -29.02
CA LEU A 238 -1.08 7.85 -28.98
C LEU A 238 0.26 8.23 -29.63
N HIS A 239 1.30 7.47 -29.37
CA HIS A 239 2.59 7.67 -30.03
C HIS A 239 2.49 7.49 -31.55
N GLN A 240 1.79 6.43 -32.03
CA GLN A 240 1.54 6.21 -33.44
C GLN A 240 0.70 7.34 -34.06
N PHE A 241 -0.32 7.83 -33.33
CA PHE A 241 -1.14 8.96 -33.74
C PHE A 241 -0.31 10.22 -33.99
N VAL A 242 0.53 10.60 -33.00
CA VAL A 242 1.40 11.79 -33.08
C VAL A 242 2.36 11.74 -34.28
N LEU A 243 2.80 10.54 -34.64
CA LEU A 243 3.68 10.35 -35.80
C LEU A 243 2.93 10.29 -37.13
N SER A 244 1.64 9.96 -37.11
CA SER A 244 0.86 9.68 -38.35
C SER A 244 0.42 10.95 -39.10
N GLY A 245 0.29 12.08 -38.39
CA GLY A 245 -0.29 13.32 -38.94
C GLY A 245 -1.77 13.22 -39.29
N LYS A 246 -2.48 12.19 -38.81
CA LYS A 246 -3.94 12.02 -38.97
C LYS A 246 -4.72 12.92 -38.07
N SER A 247 -6.03 13.11 -38.37
CA SER A 247 -6.98 13.72 -37.43
C SER A 247 -7.44 12.68 -36.39
N THR A 248 -7.99 13.15 -35.25
CA THR A 248 -8.57 12.29 -34.20
C THR A 248 -9.72 11.46 -34.75
N THR A 249 -10.53 12.02 -35.65
CA THR A 249 -11.66 11.34 -36.30
C THR A 249 -11.24 10.19 -37.24
N ASP A 250 -10.00 10.23 -37.74
CA ASP A 250 -9.46 9.21 -38.69
C ASP A 250 -8.57 8.19 -37.97
N PHE A 251 -8.46 8.24 -36.65
CA PHE A 251 -7.60 7.35 -35.89
C PHE A 251 -8.41 6.50 -34.88
N LEU A 252 -8.10 5.22 -34.78
CA LEU A 252 -8.78 4.29 -33.91
C LEU A 252 -7.97 4.15 -32.60
N PHE A 253 -8.40 4.85 -31.56
CA PHE A 253 -7.79 4.75 -30.24
C PHE A 253 -8.35 3.57 -29.43
N LYS A 254 -7.76 3.33 -28.28
CA LYS A 254 -8.18 2.36 -27.27
C LYS A 254 -8.40 3.07 -25.95
N ARG A 255 -9.58 2.95 -25.38
CA ARG A 255 -9.93 3.51 -24.05
C ARG A 255 -9.48 4.97 -23.85
N THR A 256 -9.72 5.80 -24.84
CA THR A 256 -9.22 7.17 -24.84
C THR A 256 -10.35 8.16 -25.07
N PHE A 257 -10.49 9.14 -24.18
CA PHE A 257 -11.34 10.30 -24.44
C PHE A 257 -10.60 11.33 -25.29
N VAL A 258 -11.32 11.91 -26.23
CA VAL A 258 -10.89 13.02 -27.10
C VAL A 258 -11.99 14.05 -27.20
N CYS A 259 -11.66 15.30 -27.54
CA CYS A 259 -12.67 16.31 -27.85
C CYS A 259 -12.73 16.53 -29.37
N GLU A 260 -13.90 16.30 -29.96
CA GLU A 260 -14.15 16.47 -31.40
C GLU A 260 -15.27 17.52 -31.60
N ALA A 261 -14.94 18.61 -32.27
CA ALA A 261 -15.85 19.72 -32.53
C ALA A 261 -16.58 20.21 -31.26
N GLY A 262 -15.90 20.28 -30.12
CA GLY A 262 -16.47 20.72 -28.83
C GLY A 262 -17.29 19.67 -28.11
N THR A 263 -17.27 18.44 -28.53
CA THR A 263 -17.95 17.31 -27.87
C THR A 263 -16.91 16.28 -27.40
N VAL A 264 -17.05 15.82 -26.15
CA VAL A 264 -16.22 14.77 -25.59
C VAL A 264 -16.66 13.41 -26.12
N VAL A 265 -15.72 12.67 -26.70
CA VAL A 265 -15.98 11.36 -27.30
C VAL A 265 -15.07 10.32 -26.65
N TYR A 266 -15.66 9.23 -26.17
CA TYR A 266 -14.92 8.05 -25.73
C TYR A 266 -14.61 7.15 -26.94
N ASN A 267 -13.34 7.18 -27.40
CA ASN A 267 -12.87 6.41 -28.53
C ASN A 267 -12.22 5.11 -28.06
N ASN A 268 -12.91 3.99 -28.25
CA ASN A 268 -12.44 2.64 -27.94
C ASN A 268 -12.68 1.72 -29.16
N PHE A 269 -12.28 2.18 -30.35
CA PHE A 269 -12.56 1.52 -31.60
C PHE A 269 -11.42 0.64 -32.14
N SER A 270 -10.22 0.73 -31.52
CA SER A 270 -9.11 -0.14 -31.90
C SER A 270 -9.42 -1.60 -31.58
N LEU A 271 -9.29 -2.47 -32.61
CA LEU A 271 -9.46 -3.91 -32.47
C LEU A 271 -8.20 -4.61 -31.93
N ARG A 272 -7.12 -3.88 -31.70
CA ARG A 272 -5.91 -4.44 -31.12
C ARG A 272 -6.20 -4.97 -29.71
N LYS A 273 -5.62 -6.12 -29.41
CA LYS A 273 -5.69 -6.70 -28.06
C LYS A 273 -4.68 -6.02 -27.18
N ASP A 274 -5.04 -5.86 -25.91
CA ASP A 274 -4.14 -5.39 -24.89
C ASP A 274 -2.94 -6.35 -24.72
N TYR A 275 -1.85 -5.82 -24.18
CA TYR A 275 -0.69 -6.62 -23.85
C TYR A 275 -1.01 -7.49 -22.63
N LYS A 276 -0.53 -8.73 -22.64
CA LYS A 276 -0.59 -9.56 -21.44
C LYS A 276 0.45 -9.09 -20.44
N GLN A 277 0.12 -9.22 -19.15
CA GLN A 277 1.05 -8.86 -18.08
C GLN A 277 2.39 -9.60 -18.16
N ALA A 278 2.38 -10.85 -18.64
CA ALA A 278 3.60 -11.64 -18.88
C ALA A 278 4.47 -11.09 -20.03
N ASP A 279 3.88 -10.39 -21.00
CA ASP A 279 4.57 -9.84 -22.19
C ASP A 279 5.12 -8.42 -21.93
N LEU A 280 4.77 -7.79 -20.82
CA LEU A 280 5.30 -6.49 -20.42
C LEU A 280 6.77 -6.60 -20.00
N GLY A 281 7.52 -5.53 -20.23
CA GLY A 281 8.90 -5.41 -19.77
C GLY A 281 9.06 -5.27 -18.26
N THR A 282 10.30 -5.20 -17.81
CA THR A 282 10.65 -4.79 -16.45
C THR A 282 10.48 -3.28 -16.32
N PRO A 283 9.91 -2.75 -15.21
CA PRO A 283 9.90 -1.32 -14.94
C PRO A 283 11.30 -0.71 -15.03
N ASP A 284 11.41 0.45 -15.68
CA ASP A 284 12.67 1.19 -15.82
C ASP A 284 12.64 2.43 -14.92
N TYR A 285 13.53 2.47 -13.94
CA TYR A 285 13.68 3.57 -12.97
C TYR A 285 14.92 4.42 -13.23
N SER A 286 15.61 4.23 -14.36
CA SER A 286 16.91 4.86 -14.64
C SER A 286 16.87 6.40 -14.71
N ASP A 287 15.70 6.98 -14.97
CA ASP A 287 15.48 8.44 -15.05
C ASP A 287 14.86 9.04 -13.77
N LEU A 288 14.69 8.24 -12.71
CA LEU A 288 14.19 8.71 -11.43
C LEU A 288 15.33 9.05 -10.46
N LEU A 289 15.11 10.09 -9.65
CA LEU A 289 16.05 10.55 -8.63
C LEU A 289 15.91 9.69 -7.35
N LEU A 290 16.06 8.36 -7.46
CA LEU A 290 15.78 7.42 -6.37
C LEU A 290 16.50 7.76 -5.05
N ASP A 291 17.74 8.25 -5.14
CA ASP A 291 18.54 8.66 -3.98
C ASP A 291 18.07 9.96 -3.31
N HIS A 292 17.14 10.66 -3.92
CA HIS A 292 16.64 11.94 -3.42
C HIS A 292 15.31 11.84 -2.70
N TYR A 293 14.63 10.71 -2.80
CA TYR A 293 13.36 10.51 -2.09
C TYR A 293 13.56 10.58 -0.59
N ILE A 294 12.62 11.23 0.10
CA ILE A 294 12.60 11.36 1.55
C ILE A 294 11.62 10.36 2.17
N SER A 295 11.97 9.84 3.34
CA SER A 295 11.13 8.94 4.14
C SER A 295 10.61 9.68 5.37
N VAL A 296 9.29 9.86 5.48
CA VAL A 296 8.63 10.55 6.59
C VAL A 296 7.74 9.58 7.37
N ILE A 297 7.48 9.86 8.66
CA ILE A 297 6.54 9.11 9.49
C ILE A 297 5.36 10.04 9.82
N GLU A 298 4.32 10.00 9.02
CA GLU A 298 3.10 10.79 9.25
C GLU A 298 2.32 10.28 10.48
N VAL A 299 2.30 8.97 10.69
CA VAL A 299 1.64 8.33 11.84
C VAL A 299 2.61 7.32 12.46
N ALA A 300 2.87 7.45 13.76
CA ALA A 300 3.67 6.48 14.48
C ALA A 300 2.97 5.11 14.45
N ASN A 301 3.62 4.14 13.82
CA ASN A 301 3.11 2.79 13.60
C ASN A 301 4.28 1.80 13.63
N PRO A 302 4.21 0.68 14.38
CA PRO A 302 5.31 -0.30 14.46
C PRO A 302 5.75 -0.87 13.10
N MET A 303 4.86 -0.85 12.10
CA MET A 303 5.16 -1.32 10.74
C MET A 303 5.36 -0.17 9.75
N HIS A 304 5.59 1.07 10.21
CA HIS A 304 5.68 2.24 9.33
C HIS A 304 6.69 2.10 8.20
N SER A 305 7.80 1.38 8.41
CA SER A 305 8.85 1.17 7.41
C SER A 305 8.35 0.52 6.11
N LEU A 306 7.24 -0.23 6.14
CA LEU A 306 6.62 -0.78 4.93
C LEU A 306 6.07 0.31 4.00
N TRP A 307 5.71 1.47 4.55
CA TRP A 307 5.14 2.59 3.78
C TRP A 307 6.09 3.78 3.67
N THR A 308 6.95 3.99 4.66
CA THR A 308 7.78 5.21 4.79
C THR A 308 9.21 5.04 4.30
N ASP A 309 9.75 3.82 4.29
CA ASP A 309 11.12 3.59 3.79
C ASP A 309 11.12 3.47 2.26
N GLY A 310 10.73 4.48 1.56
CA GLY A 310 10.41 4.62 0.15
C GLY A 310 11.21 3.86 -0.92
N ARG A 311 12.12 2.96 -0.55
CA ARG A 311 13.01 2.22 -1.46
C ARG A 311 12.52 0.82 -1.79
N TRP A 312 11.24 0.52 -1.57
CA TRP A 312 10.63 -0.71 -2.03
C TRP A 312 10.42 -0.68 -3.54
N ASN A 313 11.08 -1.55 -4.26
CA ASN A 313 10.79 -1.79 -5.67
C ASN A 313 9.36 -2.30 -5.82
N LYS A 314 8.60 -1.78 -6.78
CA LYS A 314 7.19 -2.13 -6.98
C LYS A 314 7.06 -3.14 -8.12
N LEU A 315 6.40 -4.25 -7.86
CA LEU A 315 5.97 -5.24 -8.84
C LEU A 315 4.57 -5.71 -8.51
N THR A 316 3.92 -6.40 -9.43
CA THR A 316 2.63 -7.05 -9.26
C THR A 316 2.75 -8.52 -9.62
N MET A 317 2.27 -9.43 -8.77
CA MET A 317 2.24 -10.87 -9.06
C MET A 317 1.12 -11.21 -10.04
N ALA A 318 -0.02 -10.51 -9.89
CA ALA A 318 -1.16 -10.66 -10.77
C ALA A 318 -1.85 -9.32 -10.97
N HIS A 319 -2.26 -9.03 -12.20
CA HIS A 319 -3.20 -7.95 -12.45
C HIS A 319 -4.58 -8.36 -11.93
N GLY A 320 -5.33 -7.40 -11.37
CA GLY A 320 -6.65 -7.65 -10.83
C GLY A 320 -6.71 -8.54 -9.57
N CYS A 321 -7.92 -8.79 -9.10
CA CYS A 321 -8.16 -9.57 -7.90
C CYS A 321 -8.76 -10.93 -8.23
N TYR A 322 -8.11 -12.03 -7.82
CA TYR A 322 -8.62 -13.39 -8.06
C TYR A 322 -9.97 -13.68 -7.38
N TRP A 323 -10.34 -12.91 -6.37
CA TRP A 323 -11.65 -13.02 -5.71
C TRP A 323 -12.72 -12.22 -6.44
N GLY A 324 -12.53 -10.93 -6.66
CA GLY A 324 -13.36 -10.06 -7.49
C GLY A 324 -14.83 -9.97 -7.10
N LYS A 325 -15.19 -10.15 -5.80
CA LYS A 325 -16.58 -10.23 -5.35
C LYS A 325 -16.97 -9.27 -4.23
N CYS A 326 -15.99 -8.65 -3.61
CA CYS A 326 -16.27 -7.75 -2.49
C CYS A 326 -17.16 -6.59 -2.92
N THR A 327 -18.26 -6.40 -2.19
CA THR A 327 -19.33 -5.47 -2.61
C THR A 327 -18.97 -4.00 -2.47
N PHE A 328 -17.90 -3.69 -1.73
CA PHE A 328 -17.37 -2.32 -1.59
C PHE A 328 -16.23 -2.00 -2.57
N CYS A 329 -15.68 -3.01 -3.27
CA CYS A 329 -14.62 -2.80 -4.26
C CYS A 329 -15.20 -2.47 -5.64
N ASP A 330 -14.42 -1.75 -6.45
CA ASP A 330 -14.76 -1.41 -7.84
C ASP A 330 -14.58 -2.60 -8.80
N VAL A 331 -15.26 -3.70 -8.49
CA VAL A 331 -15.13 -4.98 -9.23
C VAL A 331 -15.58 -4.89 -10.68
N SER A 332 -16.27 -3.84 -11.06
CA SER A 332 -16.64 -3.57 -12.44
C SER A 332 -15.50 -2.96 -13.26
N LEU A 333 -14.45 -2.46 -12.60
CA LEU A 333 -13.30 -1.86 -13.26
C LEU A 333 -12.22 -2.90 -13.54
N ASP A 334 -11.46 -2.64 -14.61
CA ASP A 334 -10.47 -3.57 -15.17
C ASP A 334 -9.39 -3.96 -14.14
N TYR A 335 -8.87 -2.98 -13.39
CA TYR A 335 -7.81 -3.20 -12.40
C TYR A 335 -8.19 -4.13 -11.24
N ILE A 336 -9.50 -4.38 -11.01
CA ILE A 336 -10.00 -5.40 -10.08
C ILE A 336 -10.56 -6.61 -10.84
N GLY A 337 -11.37 -6.35 -11.90
CA GLY A 337 -12.16 -7.36 -12.59
C GLY A 337 -11.37 -8.26 -13.53
N SER A 338 -10.24 -7.81 -14.05
CA SER A 338 -9.42 -8.56 -15.02
C SER A 338 -8.26 -9.26 -14.30
N TYR A 339 -8.47 -10.53 -13.92
CA TYR A 339 -7.44 -11.30 -13.23
C TYR A 339 -6.47 -11.97 -14.20
N GLU A 340 -5.19 -11.58 -14.15
CA GLU A 340 -4.11 -12.12 -14.95
C GLU A 340 -2.82 -12.36 -14.14
N PRO A 341 -2.53 -13.61 -13.70
CA PRO A 341 -1.32 -13.93 -12.96
C PRO A 341 -0.08 -14.03 -13.87
N ILE A 342 1.08 -13.67 -13.33
CA ILE A 342 2.38 -13.75 -13.99
C ILE A 342 3.14 -14.97 -13.47
N ALA A 343 3.85 -15.71 -14.34
CA ALA A 343 4.64 -16.85 -13.91
C ALA A 343 5.76 -16.42 -12.94
N ALA A 344 6.01 -17.22 -11.88
CA ALA A 344 7.02 -16.92 -10.87
C ALA A 344 8.43 -16.70 -11.45
N SER A 345 8.81 -17.45 -12.48
CA SER A 345 10.10 -17.26 -13.16
C SER A 345 10.25 -15.88 -13.79
N ILE A 346 9.18 -15.36 -14.44
CA ILE A 346 9.18 -14.02 -15.02
C ILE A 346 9.27 -12.95 -13.91
N LEU A 347 8.56 -13.16 -12.80
CA LEU A 347 8.64 -12.24 -11.67
C LEU A 347 10.05 -12.15 -11.11
N VAL A 348 10.74 -13.29 -10.93
CA VAL A 348 12.12 -13.29 -10.43
C VAL A 348 13.09 -12.72 -11.46
N ASP A 349 12.90 -12.96 -12.77
CA ASP A 349 13.67 -12.29 -13.83
C ASP A 349 13.55 -10.76 -13.73
N ARG A 350 12.33 -10.24 -13.47
CA ARG A 350 12.09 -8.80 -13.26
C ARG A 350 12.73 -8.31 -11.98
N MET A 351 12.67 -9.08 -10.88
CA MET A 351 13.34 -8.73 -9.63
C MET A 351 14.86 -8.58 -9.83
N GLU A 352 15.50 -9.53 -10.51
CA GLU A 352 16.95 -9.47 -10.81
C GLU A 352 17.29 -8.25 -11.68
N ALA A 353 16.49 -7.97 -12.69
CA ALA A 353 16.68 -6.80 -13.56
C ALA A 353 16.52 -5.47 -12.81
N ILE A 354 15.55 -5.35 -11.90
CA ILE A 354 15.34 -4.16 -11.08
C ILE A 354 16.50 -4.00 -10.08
N ILE A 355 16.96 -5.07 -9.43
CA ILE A 355 18.13 -5.03 -8.55
C ILE A 355 19.36 -4.50 -9.30
N ALA A 356 19.55 -4.95 -10.55
CA ALA A 356 20.66 -4.46 -11.36
C ALA A 356 20.57 -2.96 -11.69
N GLN A 357 19.36 -2.39 -11.79
CA GLN A 357 19.14 -0.95 -12.02
C GLN A 357 19.30 -0.12 -10.75
N THR A 358 18.68 -0.57 -9.65
CA THR A 358 18.48 0.24 -8.44
C THR A 358 19.47 -0.07 -7.33
N ASN A 359 20.10 -1.25 -7.37
CA ASN A 359 20.87 -1.85 -6.27
C ASN A 359 20.05 -2.09 -4.97
N GLU A 360 18.73 -1.89 -5.02
CA GLU A 360 17.81 -2.12 -3.91
C GLU A 360 17.24 -3.54 -3.98
N ARG A 361 17.19 -4.23 -2.82
CA ARG A 361 16.75 -5.62 -2.70
C ARG A 361 15.44 -5.79 -1.96
N GLY A 362 14.76 -4.67 -1.65
CA GLY A 362 13.44 -4.66 -1.06
C GLY A 362 12.35 -4.62 -2.14
N PHE A 363 11.29 -5.42 -1.98
CA PHE A 363 10.16 -5.47 -2.91
C PHE A 363 8.83 -5.33 -2.18
N HIS A 364 7.97 -4.46 -2.70
CA HIS A 364 6.56 -4.44 -2.38
C HIS A 364 5.78 -4.93 -3.60
N PHE A 365 5.15 -6.08 -3.48
CA PHE A 365 4.19 -6.53 -4.48
C PHE A 365 2.85 -5.84 -4.23
N VAL A 366 2.50 -4.93 -5.15
CA VAL A 366 1.34 -4.03 -5.03
C VAL A 366 0.04 -4.67 -5.53
N ASP A 367 -0.11 -5.97 -5.31
CA ASP A 367 -1.30 -6.72 -5.70
C ASP A 367 -2.54 -6.21 -4.95
N GLU A 368 -3.70 -6.27 -5.58
CA GLU A 368 -4.99 -6.11 -4.90
C GLU A 368 -5.23 -7.25 -3.89
N ALA A 369 -4.81 -8.46 -4.27
CA ALA A 369 -4.72 -9.62 -3.40
C ALA A 369 -3.76 -10.63 -4.02
N ALA A 370 -2.57 -10.78 -3.47
CA ALA A 370 -1.58 -11.73 -3.97
C ALA A 370 -2.09 -13.17 -3.86
N PRO A 371 -2.09 -13.95 -4.95
CA PRO A 371 -2.63 -15.30 -4.95
C PRO A 371 -1.73 -16.27 -4.15
N PRO A 372 -2.26 -17.01 -3.15
CA PRO A 372 -1.45 -17.90 -2.31
C PRO A 372 -0.64 -18.95 -3.09
N ALA A 373 -1.23 -19.47 -4.17
CA ALA A 373 -0.54 -20.44 -5.02
C ALA A 373 0.66 -19.84 -5.75
N LEU A 374 0.52 -18.61 -6.23
CA LEU A 374 1.61 -17.91 -6.90
C LEU A 374 2.68 -17.44 -5.91
N MET A 375 2.28 -16.99 -4.71
CA MET A 375 3.23 -16.69 -3.63
C MET A 375 4.10 -17.90 -3.28
N ARG A 376 3.51 -19.10 -3.26
CA ARG A 376 4.27 -20.35 -3.07
C ARG A 376 5.30 -20.58 -4.18
N GLU A 377 4.88 -20.44 -5.45
CA GLU A 377 5.78 -20.64 -6.61
C GLU A 377 6.89 -19.57 -6.63
N LEU A 378 6.54 -18.32 -6.31
CA LEU A 378 7.51 -17.22 -6.20
C LEU A 378 8.54 -17.50 -5.10
N ALA A 379 8.10 -17.94 -3.92
CA ALA A 379 8.97 -18.26 -2.81
C ALA A 379 9.95 -19.38 -3.17
N LEU A 380 9.48 -20.45 -3.83
CA LEU A 380 10.33 -21.53 -4.31
C LEU A 380 11.34 -21.06 -5.35
N GLU A 381 10.94 -20.18 -6.26
CA GLU A 381 11.82 -19.66 -7.31
C GLU A 381 12.90 -18.73 -6.72
N ILE A 382 12.56 -17.86 -5.76
CA ILE A 382 13.52 -17.02 -5.01
C ILE A 382 14.56 -17.89 -4.30
N ILE A 383 14.12 -18.94 -3.59
CA ILE A 383 15.00 -19.85 -2.87
C ILE A 383 15.89 -20.62 -3.85
N ARG A 384 15.32 -21.13 -4.96
CA ARG A 384 16.06 -21.89 -5.98
C ARG A 384 17.18 -21.08 -6.65
N ARG A 385 16.93 -19.77 -6.88
CA ARG A 385 17.93 -18.85 -7.45
C ARG A 385 18.86 -18.25 -6.40
N GLU A 386 18.71 -18.62 -5.14
CA GLU A 386 19.49 -18.08 -4.03
C GLU A 386 19.46 -16.54 -3.98
N LEU A 387 18.30 -15.95 -4.37
CA LEU A 387 18.14 -14.51 -4.44
C LEU A 387 17.91 -13.96 -3.03
N ASP A 388 18.86 -13.17 -2.53
CA ASP A 388 18.77 -12.50 -1.24
C ASP A 388 17.95 -11.22 -1.37
N VAL A 389 16.70 -11.29 -0.94
CA VAL A 389 15.71 -10.20 -1.04
C VAL A 389 14.83 -10.17 0.20
N THR A 390 14.22 -9.00 0.43
CA THR A 390 13.16 -8.80 1.41
C THR A 390 11.91 -8.33 0.69
N TRP A 391 10.75 -8.91 1.02
CA TRP A 391 9.52 -8.55 0.34
C TRP A 391 8.28 -8.62 1.23
N TRP A 392 7.24 -7.90 0.82
CA TRP A 392 5.93 -7.90 1.44
C TRP A 392 4.85 -7.67 0.38
N THR A 393 3.57 -7.95 0.73
CA THR A 393 2.46 -7.84 -0.22
C THR A 393 1.11 -7.73 0.48
N ASN A 394 0.08 -7.34 -0.29
CA ASN A 394 -1.30 -7.39 0.14
C ASN A 394 -1.92 -8.77 -0.14
N ILE A 395 -2.69 -9.27 0.80
CA ILE A 395 -3.34 -10.59 0.71
C ILE A 395 -4.80 -10.52 1.17
N ARG A 396 -5.52 -11.61 0.92
CA ARG A 396 -6.75 -11.94 1.65
C ARG A 396 -6.40 -13.04 2.65
N PHE A 397 -6.98 -13.00 3.86
CA PHE A 397 -6.69 -13.99 4.89
C PHE A 397 -7.32 -15.36 4.57
N GLU A 398 -6.85 -15.99 3.51
CA GLU A 398 -7.32 -17.26 2.98
C GLU A 398 -6.84 -18.43 3.84
N LYS A 399 -7.71 -19.42 4.05
CA LYS A 399 -7.35 -20.68 4.77
C LYS A 399 -6.22 -21.47 4.10
N SER A 400 -5.86 -21.15 2.86
CA SER A 400 -4.72 -21.72 2.14
C SER A 400 -3.37 -21.27 2.67
N PHE A 401 -3.32 -20.18 3.46
CA PHE A 401 -2.11 -19.79 4.21
C PHE A 401 -1.96 -20.66 5.45
N THR A 402 -1.52 -21.89 5.22
CA THR A 402 -1.15 -22.84 6.28
C THR A 402 0.17 -22.41 6.92
N TYR A 403 0.45 -22.94 8.13
CA TYR A 403 1.74 -22.72 8.80
C TYR A 403 2.94 -23.06 7.89
N ASP A 404 2.90 -24.22 7.20
CA ASP A 404 3.96 -24.64 6.28
C ASP A 404 4.18 -23.64 5.13
N LEU A 405 3.09 -23.10 4.56
CA LEU A 405 3.22 -22.05 3.54
C LEU A 405 3.87 -20.80 4.13
N CYS A 406 3.50 -20.39 5.33
CA CYS A 406 4.11 -19.24 6.00
C CYS A 406 5.61 -19.46 6.28
N VAL A 407 6.02 -20.67 6.67
CA VAL A 407 7.45 -21.04 6.81
C VAL A 407 8.19 -20.88 5.47
N LEU A 408 7.61 -21.34 4.37
CA LEU A 408 8.19 -21.18 3.04
C LEU A 408 8.31 -19.71 2.63
N LEU A 409 7.27 -18.91 2.85
CA LEU A 409 7.27 -17.48 2.58
C LEU A 409 8.35 -16.76 3.38
N LYS A 410 8.47 -17.07 4.68
CA LYS A 410 9.53 -16.51 5.53
C LYS A 410 10.91 -16.83 5.01
N LYS A 411 11.13 -18.09 4.59
CA LYS A 411 12.40 -18.54 4.04
C LYS A 411 12.82 -17.79 2.78
N SER A 412 11.85 -17.36 1.96
CA SER A 412 12.08 -16.59 0.74
C SER A 412 12.26 -15.08 0.97
N GLY A 413 12.26 -14.62 2.22
CA GLY A 413 12.44 -13.21 2.56
C GLY A 413 11.13 -12.41 2.75
N CYS A 414 9.95 -13.05 2.84
CA CYS A 414 8.72 -12.39 3.22
C CYS A 414 8.81 -11.91 4.67
N ILE A 415 8.63 -10.60 4.89
CA ILE A 415 8.69 -10.01 6.23
C ILE A 415 7.33 -9.58 6.76
N ALA A 416 6.40 -9.29 5.85
CA ALA A 416 5.09 -8.77 6.24
C ALA A 416 4.03 -9.08 5.19
N VAL A 417 2.77 -9.07 5.64
CA VAL A 417 1.59 -9.09 4.80
C VAL A 417 0.59 -8.04 5.29
N SER A 418 -0.12 -7.41 4.35
CA SER A 418 -1.29 -6.58 4.64
C SER A 418 -2.54 -7.31 4.17
N GLY A 419 -3.61 -7.30 4.97
CA GLY A 419 -4.85 -7.95 4.57
C GLY A 419 -6.10 -7.28 5.11
N GLY A 420 -7.21 -7.40 4.39
CA GLY A 420 -8.51 -6.88 4.81
C GLY A 420 -9.21 -7.82 5.77
N LEU A 421 -9.28 -7.48 7.07
CA LEU A 421 -10.28 -8.01 7.98
C LEU A 421 -11.61 -7.29 7.74
N GLU A 422 -11.54 -6.03 7.34
CA GLU A 422 -12.64 -5.09 7.13
C GLU A 422 -13.42 -4.90 8.44
N VAL A 423 -14.57 -5.55 8.58
CA VAL A 423 -15.41 -5.48 9.77
C VAL A 423 -15.30 -6.79 10.52
N ALA A 424 -14.93 -6.79 11.79
CA ALA A 424 -14.88 -8.00 12.60
C ALA A 424 -16.30 -8.43 13.03
N SER A 425 -17.15 -8.72 12.05
CA SER A 425 -18.53 -9.22 12.17
C SER A 425 -18.81 -10.20 11.05
N ASP A 426 -19.06 -11.46 11.36
CA ASP A 426 -19.34 -12.50 10.35
C ASP A 426 -20.59 -12.19 9.52
N ARG A 427 -21.60 -11.48 10.10
CA ARG A 427 -22.76 -11.00 9.35
C ARG A 427 -22.34 -10.02 8.26
N LEU A 428 -21.54 -9.03 8.62
CA LEU A 428 -21.07 -8.00 7.69
C LEU A 428 -20.07 -8.56 6.69
N LEU A 429 -19.14 -9.43 7.11
CA LEU A 429 -18.21 -10.13 6.20
C LEU A 429 -18.95 -10.93 5.13
N LYS A 430 -20.09 -11.54 5.49
CA LYS A 430 -20.96 -12.23 4.53
C LYS A 430 -21.68 -11.24 3.60
N LEU A 431 -22.16 -10.11 4.12
CA LEU A 431 -22.83 -9.06 3.32
C LEU A 431 -21.84 -8.40 2.33
N ILE A 432 -20.61 -8.21 2.75
CA ILE A 432 -19.49 -7.72 1.94
C ILE A 432 -19.06 -8.73 0.85
N ASP A 433 -19.47 -10.00 0.97
CA ASP A 433 -18.95 -11.15 0.18
C ASP A 433 -17.43 -11.28 0.28
N LYS A 434 -16.88 -11.03 1.49
CA LYS A 434 -15.43 -11.13 1.73
C LYS A 434 -14.93 -12.58 1.64
N GLY A 435 -15.78 -13.58 1.95
CA GLY A 435 -15.44 -15.00 1.88
C GLY A 435 -14.50 -15.50 3.00
N VAL A 436 -14.38 -14.75 4.09
CA VAL A 436 -13.65 -15.11 5.30
C VAL A 436 -14.51 -14.90 6.55
N THR A 437 -14.12 -15.51 7.67
CA THR A 437 -14.72 -15.30 9.00
C THR A 437 -13.69 -14.74 9.96
N VAL A 438 -14.12 -14.15 11.07
CA VAL A 438 -13.20 -13.64 12.11
C VAL A 438 -12.31 -14.76 12.65
N GLU A 439 -12.88 -15.96 12.92
CA GLU A 439 -12.11 -17.14 13.34
C GLU A 439 -11.03 -17.52 12.31
N GLN A 440 -11.37 -17.54 11.02
CA GLN A 440 -10.39 -17.83 9.96
C GLN A 440 -9.27 -16.80 9.93
N VAL A 441 -9.61 -15.50 10.05
CA VAL A 441 -8.61 -14.43 10.08
C VAL A 441 -7.66 -14.62 11.26
N ALA A 442 -8.18 -14.86 12.48
CA ALA A 442 -7.35 -15.09 13.66
C ALA A 442 -6.36 -16.24 13.46
N LYS A 443 -6.81 -17.39 12.92
CA LYS A 443 -5.94 -18.53 12.64
C LYS A 443 -4.87 -18.24 11.60
N VAL A 444 -5.25 -17.62 10.50
CA VAL A 444 -4.31 -17.29 9.40
C VAL A 444 -3.27 -16.28 9.85
N THR A 445 -3.67 -15.23 10.55
CA THR A 445 -2.74 -14.23 11.08
C THR A 445 -1.79 -14.86 12.12
N ASN A 446 -2.27 -15.78 12.94
CA ASN A 446 -1.44 -16.55 13.87
C ASN A 446 -0.36 -17.39 13.14
N HIS A 447 -0.68 -18.04 12.00
CA HIS A 447 0.33 -18.76 11.21
C HIS A 447 1.45 -17.84 10.73
N PHE A 448 1.11 -16.65 10.25
CA PHE A 448 2.10 -15.65 9.83
C PHE A 448 2.97 -15.18 11.00
N THR A 449 2.38 -14.82 12.13
CA THR A 449 3.12 -14.28 13.27
C THR A 449 3.99 -15.32 13.94
N GLN A 450 3.56 -16.57 14.03
CA GLN A 450 4.39 -17.70 14.51
C GLN A 450 5.63 -17.91 13.63
N CYS A 451 5.57 -17.60 12.35
CA CYS A 451 6.70 -17.62 11.43
C CYS A 451 7.53 -16.33 11.47
N GLY A 452 7.19 -15.35 12.31
CA GLY A 452 7.86 -14.04 12.37
C GLY A 452 7.60 -13.18 11.11
N ILE A 453 6.44 -13.33 10.47
CA ILE A 453 5.94 -12.46 9.41
C ILE A 453 4.93 -11.51 10.04
N MET A 454 5.17 -10.21 9.93
CA MET A 454 4.29 -9.19 10.50
C MET A 454 2.98 -9.11 9.72
N VAL A 455 1.89 -8.78 10.42
CA VAL A 455 0.55 -8.66 9.82
C VAL A 455 0.00 -7.26 10.07
N HIS A 456 -0.38 -6.58 8.98
CA HIS A 456 -1.21 -5.39 9.00
C HIS A 456 -2.64 -5.71 8.62
N ALA A 457 -3.62 -5.18 9.37
CA ALA A 457 -5.04 -5.38 9.10
C ALA A 457 -5.71 -4.08 8.63
N TYR A 458 -6.29 -4.09 7.43
CA TYR A 458 -7.24 -3.05 7.03
C TYR A 458 -8.56 -3.29 7.73
N LEU A 459 -9.07 -2.24 8.41
CA LEU A 459 -10.27 -2.26 9.22
C LEU A 459 -11.24 -1.19 8.71
N MET A 460 -12.51 -1.52 8.64
CA MET A 460 -13.55 -0.63 8.14
C MET A 460 -14.69 -0.52 9.16
N TYR A 461 -15.34 0.64 9.20
CA TYR A 461 -16.58 0.87 9.95
C TYR A 461 -17.55 1.71 9.12
N GLY A 462 -18.83 1.63 9.45
CA GLY A 462 -19.87 2.38 8.74
C GLY A 462 -20.28 1.74 7.40
N TYR A 463 -20.03 0.43 7.21
CA TYR A 463 -20.58 -0.28 6.05
C TYR A 463 -22.12 -0.28 6.11
N PRO A 464 -22.82 -0.19 4.96
CA PRO A 464 -24.30 -0.16 4.94
C PRO A 464 -24.95 -1.17 5.86
N THR A 465 -25.95 -0.73 6.63
CA THR A 465 -26.67 -1.48 7.66
C THR A 465 -25.86 -1.91 8.89
N GLN A 466 -24.60 -1.49 9.05
CA GLN A 466 -23.83 -1.72 10.27
C GLN A 466 -24.45 -0.99 11.46
N THR A 467 -24.63 -1.71 12.56
CA THR A 467 -25.15 -1.15 13.81
C THR A 467 -24.02 -0.59 14.69
N GLU A 468 -24.38 0.26 15.66
CA GLU A 468 -23.43 0.73 16.69
C GLU A 468 -22.85 -0.44 17.49
N GLN A 469 -23.70 -1.44 17.82
CA GLN A 469 -23.27 -2.66 18.52
C GLN A 469 -22.18 -3.39 17.74
N GLU A 470 -22.37 -3.60 16.44
CA GLU A 470 -21.37 -4.28 15.59
C GLU A 470 -20.05 -3.50 15.48
N THR A 471 -20.09 -2.17 15.54
CA THR A 471 -18.86 -1.37 15.57
C THR A 471 -18.08 -1.61 16.86
N ILE A 472 -18.77 -1.66 18.00
CA ILE A 472 -18.13 -1.89 19.30
C ILE A 472 -17.67 -3.34 19.47
N ASP A 473 -18.45 -4.30 19.00
CA ASP A 473 -18.07 -5.71 18.99
C ASP A 473 -16.86 -5.94 18.06
N SER A 474 -16.80 -5.25 16.93
CA SER A 474 -15.63 -5.27 16.03
C SER A 474 -14.38 -4.70 16.71
N LEU A 475 -14.53 -3.59 17.47
CA LEU A 475 -13.42 -3.04 18.24
C LEU A 475 -12.91 -4.02 19.30
N GLU A 476 -13.80 -4.72 20.03
CA GLU A 476 -13.41 -5.72 21.01
C GLU A 476 -12.66 -6.89 20.37
N MET A 477 -13.13 -7.41 19.24
CA MET A 477 -12.42 -8.47 18.52
C MET A 477 -11.04 -8.01 18.04
N VAL A 478 -10.93 -6.78 17.56
CA VAL A 478 -9.63 -6.19 17.18
C VAL A 478 -8.71 -6.04 18.38
N ARG A 479 -9.22 -5.59 19.54
CA ARG A 479 -8.46 -5.55 20.81
C ARG A 479 -7.87 -6.92 21.14
N GLN A 480 -8.70 -7.98 21.09
CA GLN A 480 -8.27 -9.34 21.38
C GLN A 480 -7.25 -9.89 20.36
N LEU A 481 -7.35 -9.51 19.06
CA LEU A 481 -6.37 -9.90 18.04
C LEU A 481 -5.00 -9.26 18.33
N PHE A 482 -4.96 -8.01 18.79
CA PHE A 482 -3.72 -7.37 19.21
C PHE A 482 -3.17 -7.96 20.53
N GLU A 483 -4.03 -8.20 21.52
CA GLU A 483 -3.64 -8.82 22.80
C GLU A 483 -3.07 -10.23 22.60
N ALA A 484 -3.62 -11.00 21.64
CA ALA A 484 -3.09 -12.30 21.24
C ALA A 484 -1.85 -12.21 20.32
N GLU A 485 -1.35 -11.01 20.02
CA GLU A 485 -0.18 -10.73 19.18
C GLU A 485 -0.27 -11.32 17.75
N VAL A 486 -1.48 -11.60 17.25
CA VAL A 486 -1.67 -12.18 15.91
C VAL A 486 -1.76 -11.12 14.80
N ILE A 487 -1.89 -9.84 15.16
CA ILE A 487 -1.72 -8.67 14.27
C ILE A 487 -0.84 -7.63 14.98
N GLN A 488 0.01 -6.92 14.23
CA GLN A 488 0.96 -5.93 14.75
C GLN A 488 0.59 -4.52 14.41
N SER A 489 -0.25 -4.33 13.40
CA SER A 489 -0.64 -3.03 12.90
C SER A 489 -2.03 -3.07 12.29
N GLY A 490 -2.68 -1.94 12.23
CA GLY A 490 -3.98 -1.80 11.58
C GLY A 490 -4.29 -0.35 11.23
N PHE A 491 -5.33 -0.17 10.45
CA PHE A 491 -5.86 1.14 10.10
C PHE A 491 -7.38 1.09 9.98
N TRP A 492 -8.09 1.96 10.71
CA TRP A 492 -9.53 2.14 10.60
C TRP A 492 -9.85 3.22 9.56
N HIS A 493 -10.67 2.87 8.57
CA HIS A 493 -11.29 3.82 7.67
C HIS A 493 -12.81 3.71 7.72
N GLN A 494 -13.48 4.83 7.51
CA GLN A 494 -14.92 4.84 7.36
C GLN A 494 -15.25 4.35 5.94
N PHE A 495 -16.30 3.56 5.79
CA PHE A 495 -16.78 3.14 4.47
C PHE A 495 -17.05 4.37 3.60
N ALA A 496 -16.52 4.35 2.39
CA ALA A 496 -16.81 5.29 1.32
C ALA A 496 -17.53 4.55 0.20
N LEU A 497 -18.59 5.14 -0.31
CA LEU A 497 -19.34 4.58 -1.42
C LEU A 497 -18.66 4.95 -2.73
N THR A 498 -18.15 3.95 -3.47
CA THR A 498 -17.61 4.18 -4.80
C THR A 498 -18.66 3.90 -5.88
N ALA A 499 -18.67 4.73 -6.93
CA ALA A 499 -19.65 4.64 -8.02
C ALA A 499 -19.59 3.29 -8.79
N HIS A 500 -18.43 2.63 -8.77
CA HIS A 500 -18.14 1.44 -9.57
C HIS A 500 -18.21 0.14 -8.78
N SER A 501 -18.46 0.22 -7.47
CA SER A 501 -18.68 -0.94 -6.60
C SER A 501 -20.08 -1.53 -6.77
N PRO A 502 -20.31 -2.81 -6.44
CA PRO A 502 -21.66 -3.38 -6.40
C PRO A 502 -22.64 -2.58 -5.55
N VAL A 503 -22.19 -2.00 -4.41
CA VAL A 503 -23.01 -1.13 -3.58
C VAL A 503 -23.38 0.17 -4.32
N GLY A 504 -22.46 0.76 -5.08
CA GLY A 504 -22.72 1.97 -5.87
C GLY A 504 -23.58 1.73 -7.09
N LEU A 505 -23.49 0.56 -7.71
CA LEU A 505 -24.28 0.19 -8.89
C LEU A 505 -25.73 -0.20 -8.54
N ASP A 506 -25.99 -0.74 -7.34
CA ASP A 506 -27.34 -1.11 -6.87
C ASP A 506 -27.52 -0.72 -5.38
N PRO A 507 -27.51 0.58 -5.07
CA PRO A 507 -27.51 1.06 -3.69
C PRO A 507 -28.78 0.68 -2.90
N GLU A 508 -29.91 0.53 -3.57
CA GLU A 508 -31.17 0.13 -2.91
C GLU A 508 -31.09 -1.26 -2.32
N ALA A 509 -30.38 -2.20 -2.98
CA ALA A 509 -30.18 -3.56 -2.47
C ALA A 509 -29.38 -3.59 -1.15
N TYR A 510 -28.61 -2.55 -0.87
CA TYR A 510 -27.79 -2.40 0.35
C TYR A 510 -28.41 -1.44 1.38
N GLY A 511 -29.64 -0.96 1.14
CA GLY A 511 -30.36 -0.10 2.08
C GLY A 511 -29.79 1.31 2.19
N ILE A 512 -29.14 1.82 1.15
CA ILE A 512 -28.61 3.18 1.07
C ILE A 512 -29.27 3.96 -0.05
N LYS A 513 -29.26 5.29 0.10
CA LYS A 513 -29.78 6.23 -0.88
C LYS A 513 -28.67 7.20 -1.27
N PRO A 514 -28.14 7.11 -2.51
CA PRO A 514 -27.13 8.04 -2.99
C PRO A 514 -27.72 9.43 -3.17
N HIS A 515 -26.90 10.46 -2.97
CA HIS A 515 -27.22 11.82 -3.33
C HIS A 515 -26.81 12.02 -4.79
N LEU A 516 -27.85 12.10 -5.66
CA LEU A 516 -27.62 12.24 -7.09
C LEU A 516 -27.33 13.71 -7.42
N GLU A 517 -26.16 13.96 -7.98
CA GLU A 517 -25.74 15.24 -8.54
C GLU A 517 -25.49 15.09 -10.05
N GLU A 518 -25.48 16.20 -10.79
CA GLU A 518 -25.07 16.18 -12.18
C GLU A 518 -23.56 16.03 -12.25
N ILE A 519 -23.08 14.99 -12.93
CA ILE A 519 -21.68 14.65 -13.03
C ILE A 519 -21.20 14.94 -14.44
N THR A 520 -20.25 15.87 -14.55
CA THR A 520 -19.62 16.21 -15.84
C THR A 520 -18.11 15.98 -15.84
N PHE A 521 -17.52 15.76 -14.65
CA PHE A 521 -16.07 15.60 -14.49
C PHE A 521 -15.70 14.32 -13.72
N ALA A 522 -15.58 14.36 -12.40
CA ALA A 522 -15.16 13.20 -11.62
C ALA A 522 -16.37 12.48 -10.97
N ASN A 523 -16.32 11.16 -10.92
CA ASN A 523 -17.41 10.35 -10.39
C ASN A 523 -16.88 9.04 -9.78
N ASN A 524 -16.49 9.10 -8.53
CA ASN A 524 -16.20 7.87 -7.79
C ASN A 524 -16.66 7.93 -6.33
N ASP A 525 -16.36 8.98 -5.58
CA ASP A 525 -16.80 9.15 -4.18
C ASP A 525 -18.23 9.69 -4.15
N VAL A 526 -19.19 8.83 -3.82
CA VAL A 526 -20.63 9.15 -3.85
C VAL A 526 -21.14 9.39 -2.44
N GLN A 527 -21.72 10.57 -2.21
CA GLN A 527 -22.39 10.87 -0.94
C GLN A 527 -23.71 10.08 -0.84
N PHE A 528 -24.00 9.52 0.33
CA PHE A 528 -25.19 8.70 0.55
C PHE A 528 -25.78 8.87 1.95
N THR A 529 -27.00 8.39 2.10
CA THR A 529 -27.68 8.25 3.40
C THR A 529 -27.97 6.78 3.65
N ASP A 530 -27.56 6.27 4.82
CA ASP A 530 -27.82 4.90 5.26
C ASP A 530 -29.24 4.78 5.88
N SER A 531 -29.89 3.64 5.66
CA SER A 531 -31.23 3.35 6.20
C SER A 531 -31.27 3.26 7.72
N THR A 532 -30.12 3.01 8.38
CA THR A 532 -30.02 3.00 9.86
C THR A 532 -30.08 4.39 10.47
N GLY A 533 -29.76 5.44 9.70
CA GLY A 533 -29.66 6.82 10.18
C GLY A 533 -28.52 7.07 11.17
N ILE A 534 -27.56 6.14 11.31
CA ILE A 534 -26.44 6.26 12.21
C ILE A 534 -25.37 7.15 11.59
N ASP A 535 -24.93 8.18 12.33
CA ASP A 535 -23.71 8.91 12.00
C ASP A 535 -22.51 8.12 12.50
N HIS A 536 -21.85 7.40 11.59
CA HIS A 536 -20.68 6.59 11.91
C HIS A 536 -19.41 7.42 12.19
N SER A 537 -19.37 8.70 11.80
CA SER A 537 -18.22 9.58 12.06
C SER A 537 -17.89 9.74 13.53
N LYS A 538 -18.90 9.60 14.41
CA LYS A 538 -18.75 9.66 15.88
C LYS A 538 -17.80 8.60 16.46
N PHE A 539 -17.59 7.48 15.73
CA PHE A 539 -16.66 6.42 16.17
C PHE A 539 -15.19 6.70 15.81
N SER A 540 -14.94 7.59 14.84
CA SER A 540 -13.61 7.81 14.26
C SER A 540 -12.52 8.05 15.30
N TYR A 541 -12.77 8.97 16.25
CA TYR A 541 -11.79 9.33 17.27
C TYR A 541 -11.44 8.15 18.18
N GLY A 542 -12.46 7.49 18.75
CA GLY A 542 -12.26 6.36 19.68
C GLY A 542 -11.58 5.17 19.02
N LEU A 543 -12.00 4.82 17.79
CA LEU A 543 -11.40 3.74 17.01
C LEU A 543 -9.93 4.01 16.70
N LYS A 544 -9.56 5.22 16.29
CA LYS A 544 -8.18 5.59 15.98
C LYS A 544 -7.32 5.62 17.25
N LYS A 545 -7.83 6.21 18.33
CA LYS A 545 -7.14 6.31 19.62
C LYS A 545 -6.86 4.93 20.24
N SER A 546 -7.86 4.05 20.29
CA SER A 546 -7.70 2.69 20.82
C SER A 546 -6.71 1.88 19.99
N LEU A 547 -6.86 1.90 18.65
CA LEU A 547 -5.98 1.17 17.74
C LEU A 547 -4.51 1.62 17.88
N TYR A 548 -4.28 2.93 17.97
CA TYR A 548 -2.94 3.47 18.19
C TYR A 548 -2.30 2.90 19.46
N ASN A 549 -3.05 2.84 20.56
CA ASN A 549 -2.58 2.26 21.82
C ASN A 549 -2.34 0.75 21.70
N TYR A 550 -3.25 -0.01 21.08
CA TYR A 550 -3.11 -1.45 20.90
C TYR A 550 -1.89 -1.81 20.05
N MET A 551 -1.61 -1.08 18.96
CA MET A 551 -0.41 -1.27 18.14
C MET A 551 0.89 -1.14 18.95
N ASN A 552 0.87 -0.41 20.04
CA ASN A 552 2.03 -0.22 20.92
C ASN A 552 1.96 -1.06 22.21
N GLY A 553 1.04 -2.01 22.30
CA GLY A 553 0.90 -2.92 23.43
C GLY A 553 0.31 -2.29 24.69
N ILE A 554 -0.48 -1.21 24.54
CA ILE A 554 -1.01 -0.43 25.67
C ILE A 554 -2.54 -0.43 25.62
N GLY A 555 -3.14 -0.42 26.82
CA GLY A 555 -4.57 -0.18 27.02
C GLY A 555 -5.47 -1.38 26.76
N PHE A 556 -4.96 -2.60 26.77
CA PHE A 556 -5.79 -3.79 26.65
C PHE A 556 -6.78 -3.96 27.80
N ASP A 557 -6.42 -3.48 28.99
CA ASP A 557 -7.29 -3.49 30.18
C ASP A 557 -8.21 -2.25 30.27
N THR A 558 -8.05 -1.27 29.36
CA THR A 558 -8.86 -0.05 29.34
C THR A 558 -10.27 -0.37 28.86
N PRO A 559 -11.32 -0.04 29.65
CA PRO A 559 -12.70 -0.22 29.21
C PRO A 559 -12.96 0.50 27.88
N LEU A 560 -13.63 -0.15 26.94
CA LEU A 560 -13.81 0.39 25.57
C LEU A 560 -14.44 1.78 25.54
N TYR A 561 -15.36 2.09 26.47
CA TYR A 561 -16.03 3.40 26.55
C TYR A 561 -15.06 4.56 26.82
N GLU A 562 -13.93 4.33 27.46
CA GLU A 562 -12.94 5.37 27.77
C GLU A 562 -12.21 5.88 26.52
N TRP A 563 -12.22 5.11 25.45
CA TRP A 563 -11.64 5.54 24.18
C TRP A 563 -12.47 6.64 23.50
N PHE A 564 -13.78 6.70 23.75
CA PHE A 564 -14.71 7.57 23.00
C PHE A 564 -14.98 8.93 23.65
N ASP A 565 -14.45 9.18 24.85
CA ASP A 565 -14.58 10.46 25.58
C ASP A 565 -16.06 10.95 25.65
N ALA A 566 -16.90 10.16 26.34
CA ALA A 566 -18.35 10.40 26.40
C ALA A 566 -18.71 11.78 26.96
N GLU A 567 -17.87 12.37 27.83
CA GLU A 567 -18.08 13.73 28.38
C GLU A 567 -17.99 14.83 27.31
N LYS A 568 -17.14 14.62 26.29
CA LYS A 568 -16.97 15.56 25.17
C LYS A 568 -17.95 15.29 24.01
N THR A 569 -18.24 14.00 23.75
CA THR A 569 -19.02 13.60 22.58
C THR A 569 -20.51 13.47 22.87
N GLY A 570 -20.92 13.33 24.16
CA GLY A 570 -22.30 13.01 24.55
C GLY A 570 -22.79 11.64 24.05
N PHE A 571 -21.88 10.77 23.60
CA PHE A 571 -22.20 9.47 23.03
C PHE A 571 -22.12 8.37 24.10
N GLU A 572 -23.28 7.75 24.42
CA GLU A 572 -23.35 6.57 25.24
C GLU A 572 -23.11 5.32 24.40
N MET A 573 -21.94 4.72 24.58
CA MET A 573 -21.50 3.55 23.86
C MET A 573 -22.20 2.27 24.38
N PRO A 574 -22.70 1.36 23.53
CA PRO A 574 -23.20 0.06 23.96
C PRO A 574 -22.07 -0.80 24.56
N THR A 575 -22.42 -1.67 25.50
CA THR A 575 -21.50 -2.68 26.03
C THR A 575 -21.25 -3.76 24.97
N THR A 576 -20.01 -4.21 24.80
CA THR A 576 -19.69 -5.30 23.88
C THR A 576 -20.40 -6.60 24.28
N GLN A 577 -20.79 -7.37 23.28
CA GLN A 577 -21.41 -8.70 23.41
C GLN A 577 -20.40 -9.83 23.16
N ILE A 578 -19.15 -9.49 22.88
CA ILE A 578 -18.09 -10.47 22.59
C ILE A 578 -17.52 -11.03 23.89
N GLU A 579 -17.38 -12.35 23.96
CA GLU A 579 -16.74 -13.02 25.08
C GLU A 579 -15.28 -12.56 25.23
N PRO A 580 -14.78 -12.34 26.45
CA PRO A 580 -13.45 -11.79 26.71
C PRO A 580 -12.28 -12.61 26.14
N ASP A 581 -12.48 -13.90 25.90
CA ASP A 581 -11.49 -14.86 25.42
C ASP A 581 -11.86 -15.47 24.04
N TYR A 582 -12.72 -14.78 23.27
CA TYR A 582 -13.22 -15.28 21.98
C TYR A 582 -12.09 -15.63 21.01
N ILE A 583 -11.11 -14.77 20.81
CA ILE A 583 -9.99 -15.01 19.90
C ILE A 583 -9.08 -16.13 20.43
N SER A 584 -8.74 -16.12 21.72
CA SER A 584 -7.98 -17.21 22.35
C SER A 584 -8.64 -18.57 22.17
N HIS A 585 -9.98 -18.59 22.27
CA HIS A 585 -10.77 -19.80 22.04
C HIS A 585 -10.75 -20.25 20.57
N CYS A 586 -10.76 -19.31 19.62
CA CYS A 586 -10.59 -19.61 18.19
C CYS A 586 -9.21 -20.23 17.90
N LEU A 587 -8.16 -19.69 18.51
CA LEU A 587 -6.78 -20.16 18.34
C LEU A 587 -6.54 -21.54 18.97
N SER A 588 -7.15 -21.82 20.14
CA SER A 588 -7.00 -23.11 20.82
C SER A 588 -7.59 -24.30 20.05
N LYS A 589 -8.50 -24.05 19.11
CA LYS A 589 -9.12 -25.05 18.23
C LYS A 589 -8.30 -25.36 16.97
N ASP A 590 -7.15 -24.70 16.81
CA ASP A 590 -6.30 -24.95 15.65
C ASP A 590 -5.52 -26.25 15.87
N SER A 591 -6.07 -27.36 15.36
CA SER A 591 -5.32 -28.60 15.22
C SER A 591 -4.53 -28.52 13.91
N THR A 592 -3.23 -28.76 13.97
CA THR A 592 -2.37 -28.96 12.78
C THR A 592 -3.05 -30.03 11.90
N ALA A 593 -3.69 -29.59 10.83
CA ALA A 593 -4.31 -30.51 9.90
C ALA A 593 -3.20 -31.30 9.19
N LEU A 594 -3.28 -32.63 9.24
CA LEU A 594 -2.38 -33.46 8.45
C LEU A 594 -2.44 -33.07 6.98
N PRO A 595 -1.30 -33.10 6.27
CA PRO A 595 -1.24 -32.82 4.84
C PRO A 595 -2.24 -33.69 4.07
N ARG A 596 -2.86 -33.10 3.04
CA ARG A 596 -3.75 -33.85 2.14
C ARG A 596 -2.92 -34.76 1.22
N ALA A 597 -3.50 -35.84 0.77
CA ALA A 597 -2.84 -36.79 -0.12
C ALA A 597 -2.20 -36.16 -1.38
N THR A 598 -2.77 -35.06 -1.85
CA THR A 598 -2.32 -34.32 -3.04
C THR A 598 -1.32 -33.22 -2.74
N ASP A 599 -1.07 -32.90 -1.48
CA ASP A 599 -0.15 -31.82 -1.11
C ASP A 599 1.29 -32.21 -1.50
N LYS A 600 2.01 -31.26 -2.06
CA LYS A 600 3.38 -31.43 -2.51
C LYS A 600 4.33 -31.18 -1.35
N LEU A 601 5.30 -32.06 -1.16
CA LEU A 601 6.32 -31.97 -0.14
C LEU A 601 7.61 -31.38 -0.74
N VAL A 602 8.19 -30.40 -0.03
CA VAL A 602 9.44 -29.77 -0.42
C VAL A 602 10.34 -29.64 0.82
N TRP A 603 11.57 -30.14 0.73
CA TRP A 603 12.60 -29.92 1.74
C TRP A 603 13.34 -28.59 1.44
N ILE A 604 13.17 -27.60 2.30
CA ILE A 604 13.67 -26.23 2.08
C ILE A 604 14.96 -25.89 2.85
N ASN A 605 15.40 -26.76 3.76
CA ASN A 605 16.63 -26.58 4.52
C ASN A 605 17.82 -27.29 3.85
N ALA A 606 19.04 -27.03 4.35
CA ALA A 606 20.20 -27.77 3.91
C ALA A 606 20.01 -29.28 4.14
N LEU A 607 20.64 -30.08 3.30
CA LEU A 607 20.68 -31.53 3.52
C LEU A 607 21.45 -31.84 4.83
N PRO A 608 20.97 -32.82 5.62
CA PRO A 608 21.65 -33.18 6.87
C PRO A 608 23.03 -33.73 6.63
N LEU A 609 23.94 -33.51 7.59
CA LEU A 609 25.19 -34.27 7.66
C LEU A 609 24.87 -35.67 8.18
N ILE A 610 25.36 -36.70 7.49
CA ILE A 610 25.10 -38.08 7.83
C ILE A 610 26.39 -38.77 8.20
N THR A 611 26.43 -39.35 9.38
CA THR A 611 27.53 -40.24 9.83
C THR A 611 26.99 -41.64 10.07
N GLN A 612 27.75 -42.68 9.72
CA GLN A 612 27.35 -44.07 9.85
C GLN A 612 28.17 -44.72 10.99
N GLU A 613 27.46 -45.30 11.94
CA GLU A 613 28.03 -46.12 13.02
C GLU A 613 27.35 -47.49 13.04
N LYS A 614 28.10 -48.54 12.63
CA LYS A 614 27.60 -49.92 12.57
C LYS A 614 26.15 -50.05 12.00
N ASP A 615 25.15 -50.12 12.88
CA ASP A 615 23.76 -50.42 12.54
C ASP A 615 22.88 -49.16 12.53
N TYR A 616 23.45 -47.95 12.71
CA TYR A 616 22.76 -46.68 12.81
C TYR A 616 23.36 -45.62 11.87
N LEU A 617 22.46 -44.75 11.36
CA LEU A 617 22.82 -43.50 10.71
C LEU A 617 22.44 -42.35 11.64
N THR A 618 23.38 -41.44 11.87
CA THR A 618 23.16 -40.22 12.63
C THR A 618 23.03 -39.08 11.67
N PHE A 619 21.88 -38.43 11.71
CA PHE A 619 21.53 -37.24 10.91
C PHE A 619 21.74 -36.00 11.78
N THR A 620 22.57 -35.09 11.36
CA THR A 620 22.69 -33.76 12.00
C THR A 620 22.10 -32.70 11.08
N PHE A 621 21.00 -32.13 11.51
CA PHE A 621 20.30 -31.04 10.82
C PHE A 621 20.79 -29.71 11.37
N HIS A 622 21.34 -28.87 10.52
CA HIS A 622 21.78 -27.53 10.89
C HIS A 622 20.78 -26.51 10.37
N THR A 623 20.18 -25.74 11.27
CA THR A 623 19.42 -24.53 10.97
C THR A 623 20.27 -23.30 11.23
N LYS A 624 19.78 -22.09 10.94
CA LYS A 624 20.51 -20.85 11.23
C LYS A 624 20.82 -20.68 12.73
N ASN A 625 19.99 -21.23 13.60
CA ASN A 625 20.02 -20.97 15.05
C ASN A 625 20.29 -22.21 15.90
N ALA A 626 20.16 -23.41 15.34
CA ALA A 626 20.26 -24.65 16.09
C ALA A 626 20.85 -25.77 15.26
N SER A 627 21.31 -26.83 15.95
CA SER A 627 21.71 -28.11 15.36
C SER A 627 20.97 -29.20 16.10
N GLU A 628 20.25 -30.03 15.38
CA GLU A 628 19.53 -31.18 15.94
C GLU A 628 20.07 -32.47 15.36
N THR A 629 20.18 -33.47 16.20
CA THR A 629 20.74 -34.77 15.81
C THR A 629 19.73 -35.87 16.12
N ILE A 630 19.44 -36.72 15.13
CA ILE A 630 18.63 -37.91 15.29
C ILE A 630 19.43 -39.15 14.88
N GLU A 631 19.24 -40.25 15.59
CA GLU A 631 19.81 -41.53 15.27
C GLU A 631 18.72 -42.47 14.76
N LEU A 632 18.93 -43.05 13.60
CA LEU A 632 17.99 -43.98 12.96
C LEU A 632 18.73 -45.29 12.62
N ASN A 633 18.03 -46.42 12.66
CA ASN A 633 18.61 -47.65 12.11
C ASN A 633 18.97 -47.43 10.64
N THR A 634 19.98 -48.19 10.14
CA THR A 634 20.55 -47.96 8.80
C THR A 634 19.51 -48.02 7.69
N GLU A 635 18.50 -48.90 7.77
CA GLU A 635 17.49 -49.08 6.75
C GLU A 635 16.54 -47.83 6.68
N LEU A 636 16.03 -47.41 7.84
CA LEU A 636 15.17 -46.20 7.93
C LEU A 636 15.96 -44.94 7.58
N GLY A 637 17.22 -44.86 8.01
CA GLY A 637 18.07 -43.72 7.69
C GLY A 637 18.33 -43.61 6.19
N LEU A 638 18.62 -44.70 5.49
CA LEU A 638 18.80 -44.69 4.03
C LEU A 638 17.52 -44.29 3.32
N TRP A 639 16.37 -44.80 3.74
CA TRP A 639 15.07 -44.42 3.22
C TRP A 639 14.80 -42.90 3.43
N LEU A 640 15.01 -42.38 4.61
CA LEU A 640 14.81 -40.98 4.93
C LEU A 640 15.72 -40.05 4.08
N ASN A 641 17.03 -40.45 3.97
CA ASN A 641 17.98 -39.69 3.15
C ASN A 641 17.55 -39.62 1.67
N GLU A 642 17.09 -40.72 1.12
CA GLU A 642 16.60 -40.77 -0.26
C GLU A 642 15.44 -39.78 -0.45
N TRP A 643 14.44 -39.82 0.45
CA TRP A 643 13.28 -38.96 0.35
C TRP A 643 13.61 -37.48 0.58
N ILE A 644 14.41 -37.12 1.58
CA ILE A 644 14.89 -35.76 1.80
C ILE A 644 15.60 -35.24 0.54
N THR A 645 16.48 -36.04 -0.05
CA THR A 645 17.23 -35.67 -1.26
C THR A 645 16.28 -35.47 -2.46
N GLN A 646 15.30 -36.35 -2.64
CA GLN A 646 14.30 -36.21 -3.72
C GLN A 646 13.37 -35.02 -3.52
N MET A 647 13.02 -34.69 -2.27
CA MET A 647 12.15 -33.55 -1.93
C MET A 647 12.90 -32.22 -1.89
N HIS A 648 14.25 -32.22 -1.94
CA HIS A 648 15.03 -30.99 -1.80
C HIS A 648 14.66 -29.98 -2.91
N TYR A 649 14.55 -28.70 -2.55
CA TYR A 649 14.08 -27.63 -3.44
C TYR A 649 14.88 -27.47 -4.74
N THR A 650 16.13 -27.94 -4.77
CA THR A 650 16.96 -27.93 -5.99
C THR A 650 16.62 -29.05 -6.97
N THR A 651 15.84 -30.04 -6.56
CA THR A 651 15.44 -31.16 -7.44
C THR A 651 14.18 -30.82 -8.22
N ALA A 652 14.08 -31.31 -9.45
CA ALA A 652 12.87 -31.11 -10.27
C ALA A 652 11.73 -32.09 -9.93
N SER A 653 11.92 -33.00 -8.97
CA SER A 653 10.93 -34.00 -8.63
C SER A 653 9.79 -33.38 -7.82
N VAL A 654 8.55 -33.72 -8.18
CA VAL A 654 7.34 -33.34 -7.45
C VAL A 654 6.84 -34.55 -6.69
N ILE A 655 7.02 -34.53 -5.37
CA ILE A 655 6.60 -35.59 -4.47
C ILE A 655 5.33 -35.17 -3.74
N THR A 656 4.32 -36.02 -3.75
CA THR A 656 3.08 -35.79 -2.99
C THR A 656 3.14 -36.47 -1.63
N PHE A 657 2.39 -35.94 -0.66
CA PHE A 657 2.25 -36.56 0.66
C PHE A 657 1.78 -38.02 0.55
N LYS A 658 0.90 -38.33 -0.39
CA LYS A 658 0.43 -39.70 -0.66
C LYS A 658 1.60 -40.62 -1.02
N GLN A 659 2.45 -40.22 -1.95
CA GLN A 659 3.60 -41.03 -2.40
C GLN A 659 4.59 -41.26 -1.24
N PHE A 660 4.89 -40.22 -0.48
CA PHE A 660 5.79 -40.32 0.69
C PHE A 660 5.20 -41.25 1.75
N LYS A 661 3.91 -41.08 2.09
CA LYS A 661 3.20 -41.91 3.07
C LYS A 661 3.10 -43.37 2.64
N GLU A 662 2.73 -43.63 1.38
CA GLU A 662 2.65 -45.02 0.84
C GLU A 662 4.02 -45.70 0.86
N SER A 663 5.10 -44.96 0.53
CA SER A 663 6.47 -45.51 0.64
C SER A 663 6.85 -45.84 2.08
N PHE A 664 6.51 -44.96 3.04
CA PHE A 664 6.73 -45.21 4.46
C PHE A 664 5.97 -46.42 4.95
N GLU A 665 4.67 -46.53 4.63
CA GLU A 665 3.80 -47.65 5.04
C GLU A 665 4.24 -48.97 4.40
N ALA A 666 4.73 -48.96 3.18
CA ALA A 666 5.26 -50.15 2.51
C ALA A 666 6.59 -50.63 3.11
N ALA A 667 7.46 -49.70 3.53
CA ALA A 667 8.76 -50.04 4.16
C ALA A 667 8.58 -50.45 5.64
N TYR A 668 7.59 -49.88 6.34
CA TYR A 668 7.50 -49.92 7.80
C TYR A 668 6.04 -50.19 8.30
N ASP A 669 5.42 -51.23 7.80
CA ASP A 669 4.00 -51.57 8.11
C ASP A 669 3.73 -51.67 9.63
N ASN A 670 4.74 -51.99 10.43
CA ASN A 670 4.64 -52.11 11.89
C ASN A 670 4.85 -50.81 12.67
N ILE A 671 5.16 -49.70 12.00
CA ILE A 671 5.55 -48.44 12.66
C ILE A 671 4.55 -47.29 12.37
N LYS A 672 3.31 -47.62 12.00
CA LYS A 672 2.26 -46.62 11.72
C LYS A 672 1.98 -45.65 12.89
N HIS A 673 2.26 -46.04 14.11
CA HIS A 673 2.12 -45.20 15.31
C HIS A 673 3.16 -44.06 15.35
N LEU A 674 4.31 -44.20 14.72
CA LEU A 674 5.35 -43.16 14.66
C LEU A 674 5.00 -42.02 13.68
N TRP A 675 4.07 -42.29 12.74
CA TRP A 675 3.61 -41.27 11.78
C TRP A 675 2.94 -40.06 12.43
N ASN A 676 2.35 -40.25 13.59
CA ASN A 676 1.67 -39.20 14.36
C ASN A 676 2.48 -38.76 15.58
N SER A 677 3.76 -39.12 15.67
CA SER A 677 4.66 -38.62 16.71
C SER A 677 5.21 -37.27 16.39
N GLU A 678 5.44 -36.44 17.39
CA GLU A 678 6.09 -35.13 17.25
C GLU A 678 7.58 -35.22 16.87
N ALA A 679 8.14 -36.42 16.80
CA ALA A 679 9.56 -36.66 16.50
C ALA A 679 9.84 -36.81 15.00
#